data_54cd494bc549597031275daa6f1e21c9
#
_entry.id   54cd494bc549597031275daa6f1e21c9
#
_cell.length_a   1.000
_cell.length_b   1.000
_cell.length_c   1.000
_cell.angle_alpha   90.00
_cell.angle_beta   90.00
_cell.angle_gamma   90.00
#
_symmetry.space_group_name_H-M   'P 1'
#
loop_
_entity.id
_entity.type
_entity.pdbx_description
1 polymer ?
#
loop_
_entity_poly.entity_id
_entity_poly.type
_entity_poly.pdbx_seq_one_letter_code
_entity_poly.pdbx_strand_id
1 'polypeptide(L)'
;MSQPASTQVPPQAWPDDVFVPPGFEFGKLSAPGTGFPPSAHPSGPLPGPIPGQPSGRRADGPGAGRAAGAEWAGLLRSLLPQPARRRWAREFVNGLEFRGWGIRVAIPILAMVVFGVAVVVIAGANSGHAGPAPSAASLGFPPATLAGNDFTAAGSGRGITQTLGGVASVGHEIVAVGSQAGTRIPRAQFFVSGDDGRTWKLGAVRDAVGGVPPPGHGAIFVAGAQGAWVALGPGSIWTSPDGRTWTLAPGNGMPLRPGDRINAVARTAHGFIAVGASRPGGQAARSTPLIFLSANGTSWERLDAARLRLAAGNGHALDITSVAAVGQLILISGDAVTSNPKRTATVQAGVAWLSADGGATWAPVSGAATGHGARPQIAGVAAVGHGFVLLRSATVARRPAVDVFSSPNGQAWTFQATLGAPAGFTALMASGGPDGAVLAGETGVTGQAGRVLTAFASADGRTWHQVRPFGTAASEDVSGVALAPGGAVVAAGISDAPDARQPVITLTGVNAAARRVDIATIPGAVEPQVAVNSIAAQDSTQVAVGSANGYPAAWTSGNGGSSWTRAAGALPAVFSRPGSQRLTSVTHGPMGWLAVGDVTASAPEHPVVVVSADGTGWQAADGERVFGATGLFTEQAAADTRGYVIVGHQNVKRVQNGRVVSARTEAAVWWSATLNDWRRGGDATAGALDGTGNRQMNAVTALSISGPVSGRAGFVAVGSHGDQPSAWTSADGGRTWRLADLPMPVGSTRAMLEHVASAGRVVVAVGTAVTTAGRTVPFAASSANGGASWAESALPVPAGLTSVTALVAAGGTFTATGSYGSTPGHQDVVVWTSADGSAWRAAEPGGKGLTGLGIQAITGLAAAGNTLTGVGFTASPAGEQPVFWQAPVR
;
A
#
# COMPACT_ATOMS: atom_id res chain seq x y z
N MET A 1 17.53 57.30 -5.88
CA MET A 1 17.80 55.90 -6.27
C MET A 1 17.32 55.02 -5.12
N SER A 2 16.12 54.53 -5.20
CA SER A 2 15.40 53.83 -4.14
C SER A 2 15.42 52.33 -4.44
N GLN A 3 15.88 51.53 -3.50
CA GLN A 3 15.76 50.06 -3.56
C GLN A 3 14.33 49.62 -3.23
N PRO A 4 13.81 48.59 -3.88
CA PRO A 4 12.52 48.01 -3.50
C PRO A 4 12.68 46.97 -2.38
N ALA A 5 11.71 46.96 -1.47
CA ALA A 5 11.60 46.11 -0.32
C ALA A 5 11.39 44.62 -0.70
N SER A 6 12.12 43.76 -0.05
CA SER A 6 11.98 42.31 -0.12
C SER A 6 10.76 41.85 0.70
N THR A 7 9.78 41.28 0.05
CA THR A 7 8.65 40.55 0.69
C THR A 7 9.15 39.17 1.16
N GLN A 8 9.21 38.98 2.46
CA GLN A 8 9.43 37.67 3.06
C GLN A 8 8.19 36.80 2.88
N VAL A 9 8.37 35.64 2.24
CA VAL A 9 7.39 34.57 2.20
C VAL A 9 7.61 33.67 3.43
N PRO A 10 6.57 33.34 4.19
CA PRO A 10 6.72 32.44 5.35
C PRO A 10 7.01 30.98 4.93
N PRO A 11 7.71 30.21 5.75
CA PRO A 11 8.10 28.84 5.42
C PRO A 11 6.88 27.93 5.35
N GLN A 12 6.71 27.24 4.23
CA GLN A 12 5.72 26.19 4.02
C GLN A 12 6.09 24.93 4.83
N ALA A 13 5.14 24.46 5.63
CA ALA A 13 5.19 23.16 6.27
C ALA A 13 4.90 22.05 5.24
N TRP A 14 5.63 20.96 5.32
CA TRP A 14 5.50 19.78 4.46
C TRP A 14 4.21 19.01 4.73
N PRO A 15 3.52 18.51 3.70
CA PRO A 15 2.41 17.59 3.90
C PRO A 15 2.90 16.16 4.13
N ASP A 16 2.40 15.58 5.19
CA ASP A 16 2.62 14.22 5.63
C ASP A 16 1.57 13.27 5.06
N ASP A 17 1.42 13.07 3.79
CA ASP A 17 0.58 12.00 3.25
C ASP A 17 0.98 11.63 1.83
N VAL A 18 1.65 10.47 1.71
CA VAL A 18 1.79 9.74 0.46
C VAL A 18 0.58 8.83 0.33
N PHE A 19 -0.15 8.93 -0.77
CA PHE A 19 -1.23 7.98 -1.08
C PHE A 19 -0.64 6.58 -1.23
N VAL A 20 -0.99 5.72 -0.29
CA VAL A 20 -0.72 4.29 -0.35
C VAL A 20 -2.03 3.62 -0.74
N PRO A 21 -2.05 2.78 -1.78
CA PRO A 21 -3.22 1.94 -2.06
C PRO A 21 -3.59 1.14 -0.82
N PRO A 22 -4.87 0.81 -0.57
CA PRO A 22 -5.28 0.09 0.64
C PRO A 22 -4.44 -1.19 0.81
N GLY A 23 -3.61 -1.22 1.86
CA GLY A 23 -2.68 -2.31 2.16
C GLY A 23 -1.21 -1.91 2.32
N PHE A 24 -0.83 -0.65 2.04
CA PHE A 24 0.56 -0.20 2.16
C PHE A 24 0.67 1.01 3.10
N GLU A 25 1.03 0.79 4.35
CA GLU A 25 1.48 1.86 5.23
C GLU A 25 3.02 1.92 5.23
N PHE A 26 3.57 2.96 4.63
CA PHE A 26 4.97 3.34 4.85
C PHE A 26 5.09 4.03 6.21
N GLY A 27 5.91 3.48 7.09
CA GLY A 27 6.15 4.08 8.39
C GLY A 27 6.84 5.43 8.28
N LYS A 28 6.17 6.48 8.73
CA LYS A 28 6.76 7.81 8.89
C LYS A 28 7.78 7.80 10.01
N LEU A 29 8.98 8.27 9.74
CA LEU A 29 9.95 8.67 10.76
C LEU A 29 9.50 10.01 11.36
N SER A 30 9.05 10.00 12.61
CA SER A 30 8.61 11.20 13.32
C SER A 30 9.77 12.04 13.80
N ALA A 31 9.79 13.32 13.46
CA ALA A 31 10.65 14.32 14.05
C ALA A 31 10.14 14.74 15.45
N PRO A 32 11.02 15.12 16.40
CA PRO A 32 10.62 15.43 17.76
C PRO A 32 9.95 16.80 17.89
N GLY A 33 8.78 16.82 18.50
CA GLY A 33 8.06 18.03 18.86
C GLY A 33 8.52 18.64 20.17
N THR A 34 8.62 19.95 20.21
CA THR A 34 8.84 20.76 21.43
C THR A 34 7.50 21.15 22.07
N GLY A 35 7.52 21.19 23.41
CA GLY A 35 6.38 21.13 24.28
C GLY A 35 5.66 22.41 24.71
N PHE A 36 4.54 22.17 25.34
CA PHE A 36 3.85 22.70 26.56
C PHE A 36 3.15 24.06 26.57
N PRO A 37 2.27 24.35 27.52
CA PRO A 37 1.53 23.63 28.57
C PRO A 37 -0.01 23.99 28.70
N PRO A 38 -0.69 23.74 29.85
CA PRO A 38 -2.01 23.16 30.02
C PRO A 38 -3.14 24.11 30.47
N SER A 39 -4.39 23.65 30.48
CA SER A 39 -5.40 24.08 31.46
C SER A 39 -6.70 23.28 31.44
N ALA A 40 -7.01 22.81 32.64
CA ALA A 40 -8.24 22.94 33.44
C ALA A 40 -9.49 22.15 33.09
N HIS A 41 -9.84 21.33 34.09
CA HIS A 41 -11.14 20.67 34.31
C HIS A 41 -12.31 21.66 34.55
N PRO A 42 -13.56 21.17 34.46
CA PRO A 42 -14.23 20.88 35.70
C PRO A 42 -15.04 19.56 35.77
N SER A 43 -15.18 19.14 36.99
CA SER A 43 -15.81 17.98 37.57
C SER A 43 -17.37 18.01 37.55
N GLY A 44 -17.97 16.80 37.44
CA GLY A 44 -19.37 16.54 37.78
C GLY A 44 -19.57 15.03 38.02
N PRO A 45 -20.56 14.61 38.86
CA PRO A 45 -20.41 13.51 39.78
C PRO A 45 -20.94 12.15 39.31
N LEU A 46 -20.41 11.10 39.97
CA LEU A 46 -20.81 9.68 39.86
C LEU A 46 -22.14 9.41 40.59
N PRO A 47 -22.93 8.41 40.18
CA PRO A 47 -23.82 7.68 41.07
C PRO A 47 -23.29 6.30 41.44
N GLY A 48 -23.60 5.91 42.67
CA GLY A 48 -23.10 4.77 43.40
C GLY A 48 -23.76 3.43 43.08
N PRO A 49 -23.48 2.39 43.91
CA PRO A 49 -23.55 0.99 43.53
C PRO A 49 -24.85 0.27 43.93
N ILE A 50 -25.16 -0.83 43.26
CA ILE A 50 -26.19 -1.79 43.67
C ILE A 50 -25.54 -3.17 43.93
N PRO A 51 -25.93 -3.87 45.01
CA PRO A 51 -25.30 -5.06 45.52
C PRO A 51 -25.96 -6.39 45.10
N GLY A 52 -25.26 -7.51 45.22
CA GLY A 52 -25.88 -8.82 45.28
C GLY A 52 -25.02 -9.98 44.74
N GLN A 53 -24.15 -10.52 45.59
CA GLN A 53 -23.74 -11.92 45.50
C GLN A 53 -24.69 -12.81 46.28
N PRO A 54 -24.73 -14.13 45.98
CA PRO A 54 -24.15 -15.02 46.97
C PRO A 54 -23.25 -16.15 46.41
N SER A 55 -22.35 -16.49 47.26
CA SER A 55 -21.38 -17.57 47.30
C SER A 55 -21.97 -19.02 47.25
N GLY A 56 -21.16 -19.94 46.67
CA GLY A 56 -21.45 -21.36 46.88
C GLY A 56 -20.48 -22.36 46.26
N ARG A 57 -19.47 -22.73 47.05
CA ARG A 57 -18.82 -24.04 47.18
C ARG A 57 -18.12 -24.80 46.04
N ARG A 58 -16.85 -25.08 46.32
CA ARG A 58 -15.97 -26.15 45.77
C ARG A 58 -16.58 -27.54 45.87
N ALA A 59 -16.28 -28.39 44.89
CA ALA A 59 -16.07 -29.83 45.08
C ALA A 59 -15.11 -30.35 43.99
N ASP A 60 -14.09 -31.05 44.45
CA ASP A 60 -13.06 -31.74 43.68
C ASP A 60 -13.61 -33.04 43.08
N GLY A 61 -13.03 -33.47 41.94
CA GLY A 61 -13.15 -34.86 41.48
C GLY A 61 -12.69 -35.04 40.03
N PRO A 62 -11.82 -36.01 39.74
CA PRO A 62 -11.21 -36.19 38.42
C PRO A 62 -12.06 -37.13 37.54
N GLY A 63 -12.21 -36.80 36.25
CA GLY A 63 -12.88 -37.68 35.32
C GLY A 63 -13.40 -37.10 34.02
N ALA A 64 -12.60 -36.30 33.30
CA ALA A 64 -13.04 -35.67 32.05
C ALA A 64 -12.35 -36.18 30.77
N GLY A 65 -12.02 -37.48 30.70
CA GLY A 65 -11.36 -38.04 29.51
C GLY A 65 -12.23 -38.98 28.64
N ARG A 66 -13.45 -39.32 29.06
CA ARG A 66 -14.29 -40.29 28.32
C ARG A 66 -15.59 -39.73 27.70
N ALA A 67 -16.01 -38.51 28.02
CA ALA A 67 -17.27 -37.97 27.54
C ALA A 67 -17.18 -37.36 26.14
N ALA A 68 -16.04 -36.75 25.77
CA ALA A 68 -15.88 -36.08 24.47
C ALA A 68 -15.94 -37.02 23.25
N GLY A 69 -15.49 -38.25 23.38
CA GLY A 69 -15.52 -39.21 22.27
C GLY A 69 -16.93 -39.76 21.94
N ALA A 70 -17.86 -39.72 22.88
CA ALA A 70 -19.23 -40.25 22.69
C ALA A 70 -20.15 -39.22 22.00
N GLU A 71 -19.96 -37.93 22.23
CA GLU A 71 -20.75 -36.87 21.59
C GLU A 71 -20.43 -36.73 20.11
N TRP A 72 -19.16 -36.86 19.72
CA TRP A 72 -18.76 -36.81 18.30
C TRP A 72 -19.24 -38.01 17.49
N ALA A 73 -19.30 -39.16 18.08
CA ALA A 73 -19.89 -40.36 17.45
C ALA A 73 -21.41 -40.22 17.24
N GLY A 74 -22.10 -39.42 18.05
CA GLY A 74 -23.51 -39.09 17.91
C GLY A 74 -23.76 -38.13 16.75
N LEU A 75 -22.92 -37.11 16.60
CA LEU A 75 -23.03 -36.09 15.55
C LEU A 75 -22.76 -36.68 14.15
N LEU A 76 -21.74 -37.53 14.01
CA LEU A 76 -21.43 -38.23 12.75
C LEU A 76 -22.54 -39.19 12.31
N ARG A 77 -23.33 -39.75 13.26
CA ARG A 77 -24.47 -40.63 12.95
C ARG A 77 -25.67 -39.87 12.35
N SER A 78 -25.79 -38.57 12.55
CA SER A 78 -26.90 -37.76 12.02
C SER A 78 -26.70 -37.23 10.61
N LEU A 79 -25.47 -37.21 10.09
CA LEU A 79 -25.09 -36.58 8.84
C LEU A 79 -25.01 -37.50 7.61
N LEU A 80 -25.17 -38.83 7.75
CA LEU A 80 -25.09 -39.75 6.62
C LEU A 80 -26.43 -40.44 6.29
N PRO A 81 -26.75 -40.63 4.99
CA PRO A 81 -27.96 -41.34 4.58
C PRO A 81 -27.96 -42.84 5.01
N GLN A 82 -29.13 -43.32 5.33
CA GLN A 82 -29.35 -44.65 6.00
C GLN A 82 -28.67 -45.87 5.34
N PRO A 83 -28.55 -46.05 4.04
CA PRO A 83 -27.95 -47.28 3.48
C PRO A 83 -26.41 -47.34 3.58
N ALA A 84 -25.71 -46.19 3.70
CA ALA A 84 -24.25 -46.13 3.79
C ALA A 84 -23.73 -46.42 5.21
N ARG A 85 -24.58 -46.28 6.26
CA ARG A 85 -24.19 -46.35 7.67
C ARG A 85 -23.76 -47.74 8.12
N ARG A 86 -24.29 -48.81 7.53
CA ARG A 86 -24.01 -50.19 7.97
C ARG A 86 -22.76 -50.80 7.35
N ARG A 87 -22.32 -50.33 6.20
CA ARG A 87 -21.17 -50.87 5.49
C ARG A 87 -19.84 -50.21 5.97
N TRP A 88 -19.87 -48.95 6.20
CA TRP A 88 -18.69 -48.19 6.62
C TRP A 88 -18.20 -48.51 8.03
N ALA A 89 -19.12 -48.73 8.96
CA ALA A 89 -18.79 -49.11 10.35
C ALA A 89 -18.16 -50.49 10.49
N ARG A 90 -18.36 -51.39 9.55
CA ARG A 90 -17.74 -52.75 9.59
C ARG A 90 -16.38 -52.82 8.92
N GLU A 91 -16.13 -52.00 7.88
CA GLU A 91 -14.84 -51.98 7.20
C GLU A 91 -13.80 -51.17 7.99
N PHE A 92 -14.24 -50.14 8.73
CA PHE A 92 -13.34 -49.31 9.53
C PHE A 92 -12.82 -49.99 10.82
N VAL A 93 -13.61 -50.89 11.40
CA VAL A 93 -13.20 -51.59 12.63
C VAL A 93 -12.28 -52.77 12.33
N ASN A 94 -12.39 -53.39 11.15
CA ASN A 94 -11.57 -54.54 10.77
C ASN A 94 -10.22 -54.21 10.12
N GLY A 95 -9.93 -52.90 9.83
CA GLY A 95 -8.70 -52.46 9.18
C GLY A 95 -7.62 -51.88 10.13
N LEU A 96 -7.88 -51.80 11.42
CA LEU A 96 -6.98 -51.19 12.41
C LEU A 96 -6.30 -52.18 13.35
N GLU A 97 -5.74 -53.26 12.82
CA GLU A 97 -4.70 -54.01 13.55
C GLU A 97 -3.30 -53.50 13.19
N PHE A 98 -2.88 -52.37 13.82
CA PHE A 98 -1.50 -51.94 13.81
C PHE A 98 -0.76 -52.47 15.04
N ARG A 99 -0.01 -53.51 14.87
CA ARG A 99 1.02 -53.93 15.82
C ARG A 99 2.24 -53.02 15.70
N GLY A 100 2.48 -52.19 16.71
CA GLY A 100 3.84 -51.71 17.02
C GLY A 100 4.22 -50.25 16.83
N TRP A 101 3.31 -49.30 16.68
CA TRP A 101 3.68 -47.89 16.70
C TRP A 101 2.92 -47.15 17.80
N GLY A 102 3.68 -46.42 18.61
CA GLY A 102 3.16 -45.74 19.80
C GLY A 102 2.15 -44.65 19.47
N ILE A 103 1.17 -44.53 20.34
CA ILE A 103 0.00 -43.63 20.30
C ILE A 103 0.32 -42.16 19.97
N ARG A 104 1.58 -41.71 20.06
CA ARG A 104 1.98 -40.35 19.84
C ARG A 104 2.11 -39.92 18.36
N VAL A 105 2.13 -40.85 17.42
CA VAL A 105 2.29 -40.54 15.98
C VAL A 105 0.97 -40.73 15.22
N ALA A 106 0.06 -41.57 15.73
CA ALA A 106 -1.21 -41.87 15.08
C ALA A 106 -2.26 -40.74 15.20
N ILE A 107 -2.22 -39.95 16.29
CA ILE A 107 -3.20 -38.88 16.53
C ILE A 107 -3.07 -37.68 15.55
N PRO A 108 -1.87 -37.17 15.21
CA PRO A 108 -1.77 -36.06 14.26
C PRO A 108 -2.08 -36.46 12.80
N ILE A 109 -1.82 -37.72 12.43
CA ILE A 109 -2.16 -38.22 11.08
C ILE A 109 -3.68 -38.42 10.95
N LEU A 110 -4.33 -38.92 11.97
CA LEU A 110 -5.79 -39.03 11.99
C LEU A 110 -6.48 -37.68 12.02
N ALA A 111 -5.91 -36.70 12.73
CA ALA A 111 -6.39 -35.31 12.73
C ALA A 111 -6.26 -34.67 11.36
N MET A 112 -5.15 -34.87 10.62
CA MET A 112 -4.97 -34.32 9.27
C MET A 112 -5.92 -34.97 8.26
N VAL A 113 -6.17 -36.28 8.34
CA VAL A 113 -7.11 -36.95 7.45
C VAL A 113 -8.56 -36.52 7.74
N VAL A 114 -8.93 -36.40 9.02
CA VAL A 114 -10.26 -35.92 9.42
C VAL A 114 -10.45 -34.44 9.06
N PHE A 115 -9.41 -33.60 9.18
CA PHE A 115 -9.46 -32.20 8.77
C PHE A 115 -9.52 -32.06 7.25
N GLY A 116 -8.77 -32.87 6.50
CA GLY A 116 -8.83 -32.87 5.03
C GLY A 116 -10.20 -33.32 4.50
N VAL A 117 -10.79 -34.34 5.09
CA VAL A 117 -12.16 -34.80 4.73
C VAL A 117 -13.23 -33.80 5.18
N ALA A 118 -13.06 -33.14 6.32
CA ALA A 118 -13.98 -32.11 6.79
C ALA A 118 -13.94 -30.85 5.89
N VAL A 119 -12.76 -30.45 5.40
CA VAL A 119 -12.61 -29.32 4.47
C VAL A 119 -13.24 -29.64 3.11
N VAL A 120 -13.08 -30.86 2.61
CA VAL A 120 -13.71 -31.29 1.34
C VAL A 120 -15.23 -31.42 1.49
N VAL A 121 -15.73 -31.87 2.64
CA VAL A 121 -17.18 -31.99 2.90
C VAL A 121 -17.82 -30.63 3.20
N ILE A 122 -17.11 -29.72 3.86
CA ILE A 122 -17.61 -28.35 4.09
C ILE A 122 -17.56 -27.52 2.79
N ALA A 123 -16.52 -27.69 1.96
CA ALA A 123 -16.49 -27.10 0.63
C ALA A 123 -17.58 -27.67 -0.31
N GLY A 124 -17.91 -28.97 -0.17
CA GLY A 124 -19.01 -29.59 -0.92
C GLY A 124 -20.41 -29.32 -0.38
N ALA A 125 -20.56 -28.97 0.92
CA ALA A 125 -21.87 -28.71 1.53
C ALA A 125 -22.29 -27.22 1.44
N ASN A 126 -21.36 -26.30 1.23
CA ASN A 126 -21.66 -24.90 0.93
C ASN A 126 -21.87 -24.62 -0.58
N SER A 127 -21.69 -25.62 -1.43
CA SER A 127 -22.18 -25.59 -2.80
C SER A 127 -23.69 -25.89 -2.83
N GLY A 128 -24.44 -25.11 -2.08
CA GLY A 128 -25.89 -25.05 -2.21
C GLY A 128 -26.20 -24.55 -3.60
N HIS A 129 -26.43 -25.47 -4.54
CA HIS A 129 -27.15 -25.31 -5.82
C HIS A 129 -26.99 -23.98 -6.59
N ALA A 130 -25.80 -23.33 -6.51
CA ALA A 130 -25.37 -22.53 -7.63
C ALA A 130 -24.88 -23.53 -8.68
N GLY A 131 -25.64 -23.74 -9.73
CA GLY A 131 -25.14 -24.38 -10.94
C GLY A 131 -23.81 -23.74 -11.30
N PRO A 132 -22.94 -24.42 -12.07
CA PRO A 132 -21.67 -23.83 -12.50
C PRO A 132 -21.94 -22.40 -12.99
N ALA A 133 -21.19 -21.43 -12.45
CA ALA A 133 -21.34 -20.05 -12.88
C ALA A 133 -21.30 -20.02 -14.41
N PRO A 134 -22.26 -19.35 -15.09
CA PRO A 134 -22.31 -19.38 -16.54
C PRO A 134 -20.98 -18.86 -17.07
N SER A 135 -20.33 -19.62 -17.94
CA SER A 135 -19.09 -19.19 -18.59
C SER A 135 -19.34 -17.90 -19.39
N ALA A 136 -18.31 -17.08 -19.57
CA ALA A 136 -18.42 -15.87 -20.39
C ALA A 136 -19.01 -16.16 -21.77
N ALA A 137 -18.67 -17.31 -22.37
CA ALA A 137 -19.24 -17.78 -23.63
C ALA A 137 -20.75 -18.03 -23.53
N SER A 138 -21.27 -18.51 -22.40
CA SER A 138 -22.71 -18.73 -22.19
C SER A 138 -23.50 -17.42 -22.03
N LEU A 139 -22.81 -16.33 -21.65
CA LEU A 139 -23.36 -14.97 -21.67
C LEU A 139 -23.01 -14.21 -22.96
N GLY A 140 -22.26 -14.83 -23.90
CA GLY A 140 -21.87 -14.25 -25.19
C GLY A 140 -20.78 -13.17 -25.11
N PHE A 141 -19.98 -13.17 -24.07
CA PHE A 141 -18.79 -12.31 -23.97
C PHE A 141 -17.63 -12.96 -24.74
N PRO A 142 -17.05 -12.30 -25.75
CA PRO A 142 -15.86 -12.81 -26.43
C PRO A 142 -14.64 -12.76 -25.52
N PRO A 143 -13.60 -13.56 -25.82
CA PRO A 143 -12.32 -13.44 -25.11
C PRO A 143 -11.71 -12.06 -25.33
N ALA A 144 -11.01 -11.55 -24.30
CA ALA A 144 -10.27 -10.30 -24.39
C ALA A 144 -9.04 -10.45 -25.30
N THR A 145 -8.72 -9.38 -25.98
CA THR A 145 -7.46 -9.21 -26.69
C THR A 145 -6.58 -8.23 -25.96
N LEU A 146 -5.26 -8.48 -25.93
CA LEU A 146 -4.32 -7.48 -25.46
C LEU A 146 -4.30 -6.33 -26.46
N ALA A 147 -4.26 -5.11 -25.95
CA ALA A 147 -4.03 -3.93 -26.77
C ALA A 147 -2.67 -4.04 -27.46
N GLY A 148 -2.66 -3.75 -28.73
CA GLY A 148 -1.45 -3.80 -29.57
C GLY A 148 -0.52 -2.61 -29.33
N ASN A 149 0.30 -2.32 -30.33
CA ASN A 149 1.30 -1.22 -30.28
C ASN A 149 0.69 0.17 -30.13
N ASP A 150 -0.60 0.33 -30.36
CA ASP A 150 -1.34 1.59 -30.21
C ASP A 150 -1.26 2.17 -28.79
N PHE A 151 -1.06 1.31 -27.79
CA PHE A 151 -0.95 1.68 -26.37
C PHE A 151 0.49 1.62 -25.85
N THR A 152 1.51 1.66 -26.71
CA THR A 152 2.88 1.66 -26.25
C THR A 152 3.25 2.99 -25.59
N ALA A 153 4.06 2.91 -24.53
CA ALA A 153 4.64 4.10 -23.92
C ALA A 153 5.79 4.60 -24.78
N ALA A 154 5.72 5.86 -25.20
CA ALA A 154 6.86 6.54 -25.83
C ALA A 154 7.67 7.28 -24.77
N GLY A 155 8.99 7.25 -24.88
CA GLY A 155 9.87 8.14 -24.15
C GLY A 155 10.90 7.48 -23.24
N SER A 156 11.66 8.32 -22.55
CA SER A 156 12.90 8.02 -21.83
C SER A 156 12.72 7.40 -20.44
N GLY A 157 11.55 6.90 -20.07
CA GLY A 157 11.30 6.41 -18.72
C GLY A 157 11.19 7.47 -17.62
N ARG A 158 11.24 8.77 -17.96
CA ARG A 158 10.91 9.85 -17.01
C ARG A 158 9.46 9.71 -16.56
N GLY A 159 9.17 10.05 -15.32
CA GLY A 159 7.83 9.93 -14.74
C GLY A 159 7.50 8.55 -14.20
N ILE A 160 8.36 7.55 -14.39
CA ILE A 160 8.18 6.22 -13.78
C ILE A 160 8.64 6.27 -12.33
N THR A 161 7.75 5.93 -11.42
CA THR A 161 8.08 5.89 -9.98
C THR A 161 8.82 4.60 -9.65
N GLN A 162 10.03 4.75 -9.13
CA GLN A 162 10.82 3.65 -8.58
C GLN A 162 11.24 3.98 -7.15
N THR A 163 11.33 2.96 -6.32
CA THR A 163 11.79 3.09 -4.93
C THR A 163 12.97 2.16 -4.69
N LEU A 164 13.97 2.65 -3.98
CA LEU A 164 15.00 1.81 -3.39
C LEU A 164 14.80 1.69 -1.90
N GLY A 165 15.01 0.49 -1.39
CA GLY A 165 15.04 0.15 0.02
C GLY A 165 16.47 -0.03 0.52
N GLY A 166 16.75 -1.15 1.17
CA GLY A 166 18.06 -1.45 1.74
C GLY A 166 19.17 -1.68 0.70
N VAL A 167 20.39 -1.55 1.16
CA VAL A 167 21.59 -1.97 0.45
C VAL A 167 22.48 -2.76 1.39
N ALA A 168 23.12 -3.82 0.90
CA ALA A 168 24.08 -4.64 1.62
C ALA A 168 25.31 -4.92 0.75
N SER A 169 26.45 -5.05 1.41
CA SER A 169 27.75 -5.38 0.78
C SER A 169 28.31 -6.64 1.43
N VAL A 170 28.79 -7.58 0.61
CA VAL A 170 29.46 -8.80 1.06
C VAL A 170 30.64 -9.08 0.12
N GLY A 171 31.85 -8.83 0.59
CA GLY A 171 33.01 -8.78 -0.27
C GLY A 171 32.79 -7.77 -1.41
N HIS A 172 33.12 -8.14 -2.63
CA HIS A 172 32.95 -7.26 -3.80
C HIS A 172 31.50 -7.18 -4.32
N GLU A 173 30.58 -7.95 -3.74
CA GLU A 173 29.18 -7.99 -4.16
C GLU A 173 28.36 -6.96 -3.38
N ILE A 174 27.74 -6.04 -4.09
CA ILE A 174 26.84 -5.04 -3.51
C ILE A 174 25.46 -5.24 -4.11
N VAL A 175 24.45 -5.33 -3.26
CA VAL A 175 23.04 -5.48 -3.66
C VAL A 175 22.24 -4.36 -3.08
N ALA A 176 21.59 -3.58 -3.94
CA ALA A 176 20.52 -2.64 -3.54
C ALA A 176 19.18 -3.20 -4.01
N VAL A 177 18.20 -3.19 -3.13
CA VAL A 177 16.87 -3.73 -3.41
C VAL A 177 15.85 -2.62 -3.49
N GLY A 178 14.80 -2.86 -4.28
CA GLY A 178 13.73 -1.89 -4.45
C GLY A 178 12.57 -2.45 -5.24
N SER A 179 11.74 -1.54 -5.72
CA SER A 179 10.65 -1.88 -6.61
C SER A 179 10.42 -0.77 -7.63
N GLN A 180 10.05 -1.15 -8.82
CA GLN A 180 9.38 -0.27 -9.74
C GLN A 180 7.91 -0.28 -9.32
N ALA A 181 7.46 0.81 -8.71
CA ALA A 181 6.04 1.03 -8.51
C ALA A 181 5.48 1.37 -9.88
N GLY A 182 4.97 0.36 -10.54
CA GLY A 182 4.26 0.52 -11.79
C GLY A 182 3.05 1.42 -11.62
N THR A 183 2.23 1.46 -12.63
CA THR A 183 0.99 2.19 -12.56
C THR A 183 0.07 1.65 -11.47
N ARG A 184 0.19 0.37 -11.08
CA ARG A 184 -0.71 -0.27 -10.11
C ARG A 184 -0.04 -1.30 -9.20
N ILE A 185 1.00 -2.00 -9.67
CA ILE A 185 1.54 -3.17 -8.98
C ILE A 185 3.05 -3.10 -8.93
N PRO A 186 3.67 -3.15 -7.74
CA PRO A 186 5.13 -3.10 -7.64
C PRO A 186 5.78 -4.38 -8.18
N ARG A 187 6.92 -4.22 -8.84
CA ARG A 187 7.81 -5.29 -9.26
C ARG A 187 9.14 -5.17 -8.52
N ALA A 188 9.61 -6.26 -7.92
CA ALA A 188 10.91 -6.26 -7.25
C ALA A 188 12.04 -5.98 -8.21
N GLN A 189 13.02 -5.20 -7.77
CA GLN A 189 14.24 -4.91 -8.48
C GLN A 189 15.43 -5.12 -7.57
N PHE A 190 16.44 -5.79 -8.10
CA PHE A 190 17.70 -6.07 -7.43
C PHE A 190 18.82 -5.47 -8.27
N PHE A 191 19.41 -4.37 -7.81
CA PHE A 191 20.55 -3.76 -8.47
C PHE A 191 21.83 -4.34 -7.89
N VAL A 192 22.64 -4.95 -8.72
CA VAL A 192 23.79 -5.75 -8.30
C VAL A 192 25.06 -5.23 -8.93
N SER A 193 26.10 -5.08 -8.12
CA SER A 193 27.46 -4.81 -8.54
C SER A 193 28.38 -5.90 -7.97
N GLY A 194 29.23 -6.49 -8.79
CA GLY A 194 30.25 -7.47 -8.38
C GLY A 194 31.67 -6.90 -8.42
N ASP A 195 31.82 -5.58 -8.49
CA ASP A 195 33.08 -4.89 -8.68
C ASP A 195 33.21 -3.60 -7.84
N ASP A 196 32.76 -3.67 -6.59
CA ASP A 196 32.77 -2.55 -5.62
C ASP A 196 31.95 -1.33 -6.09
N GLY A 197 30.87 -1.58 -6.82
CA GLY A 197 29.99 -0.53 -7.30
C GLY A 197 30.45 0.18 -8.56
N ARG A 198 31.49 -0.32 -9.28
CA ARG A 198 31.96 0.31 -10.52
C ARG A 198 30.95 0.13 -11.65
N THR A 199 30.41 -1.08 -11.79
CA THR A 199 29.35 -1.38 -12.74
C THR A 199 28.14 -1.99 -12.05
N TRP A 200 26.96 -1.75 -12.63
CA TRP A 200 25.70 -2.22 -12.07
C TRP A 200 24.87 -2.95 -13.12
N LYS A 201 24.18 -3.99 -12.68
CA LYS A 201 23.28 -4.80 -13.49
C LYS A 201 22.00 -5.08 -12.70
N LEU A 202 20.92 -5.37 -13.42
CA LEU A 202 19.71 -5.88 -12.80
C LEU A 202 19.90 -7.38 -12.51
N GLY A 203 19.65 -7.80 -11.28
CA GLY A 203 19.67 -9.21 -10.86
C GLY A 203 18.52 -9.98 -11.52
N ALA A 204 18.79 -11.24 -11.85
CA ALA A 204 17.75 -12.13 -12.37
C ALA A 204 16.75 -12.51 -11.26
N VAL A 205 15.47 -12.51 -11.59
CA VAL A 205 14.39 -12.91 -10.66
C VAL A 205 13.64 -14.12 -11.21
N ARG A 206 13.28 -15.06 -10.33
CA ARG A 206 12.49 -16.25 -10.65
C ARG A 206 11.57 -16.61 -9.49
N ASP A 207 10.50 -17.32 -9.79
CA ASP A 207 9.67 -17.96 -8.77
C ASP A 207 10.30 -19.27 -8.26
N ALA A 208 9.62 -19.95 -7.34
CA ALA A 208 10.11 -21.19 -6.73
C ALA A 208 10.23 -22.37 -7.71
N VAL A 209 9.57 -22.31 -8.87
CA VAL A 209 9.62 -23.34 -9.92
C VAL A 209 10.50 -22.92 -11.10
N GLY A 210 11.17 -21.76 -11.00
CA GLY A 210 12.10 -21.27 -12.02
C GLY A 210 11.46 -20.38 -13.09
N GLY A 211 10.16 -20.10 -13.00
CA GLY A 211 9.43 -19.19 -13.87
C GLY A 211 9.65 -17.71 -13.50
N VAL A 212 8.98 -16.83 -14.22
CA VAL A 212 8.93 -15.40 -13.90
C VAL A 212 8.00 -15.17 -12.71
N PRO A 213 8.45 -14.48 -11.65
CA PRO A 213 7.62 -14.25 -10.47
C PRO A 213 6.37 -13.42 -10.81
N PRO A 214 5.24 -13.68 -10.14
CA PRO A 214 4.08 -12.82 -10.28
C PRO A 214 4.40 -11.41 -9.77
N PRO A 215 3.81 -10.37 -10.34
CA PRO A 215 3.95 -9.00 -9.84
C PRO A 215 3.28 -8.83 -8.47
N GLY A 216 3.56 -7.71 -7.78
CA GLY A 216 3.04 -7.48 -6.44
C GLY A 216 4.01 -7.85 -5.31
N HIS A 217 5.17 -8.37 -5.65
CA HIS A 217 6.19 -8.81 -4.70
C HIS A 217 7.41 -7.88 -4.74
N GLY A 218 7.40 -6.80 -3.94
CA GLY A 218 8.53 -5.88 -3.82
C GLY A 218 9.63 -6.38 -2.88
N ALA A 219 10.73 -5.64 -2.76
CA ALA A 219 11.79 -5.85 -1.78
C ALA A 219 12.14 -4.49 -1.12
N ILE A 220 12.30 -4.50 0.20
CA ILE A 220 12.63 -3.29 0.99
C ILE A 220 13.91 -3.49 1.80
N PHE A 221 14.10 -4.65 2.41
CA PHE A 221 15.24 -4.97 3.25
C PHE A 221 16.10 -6.03 2.58
N VAL A 222 17.40 -5.96 2.77
CA VAL A 222 18.34 -6.97 2.27
C VAL A 222 19.42 -7.23 3.29
N ALA A 223 19.80 -8.50 3.43
CA ALA A 223 20.96 -8.93 4.20
C ALA A 223 21.62 -10.11 3.50
N GLY A 224 22.94 -10.22 3.59
CA GLY A 224 23.68 -11.26 2.92
C GLY A 224 24.92 -11.72 3.67
N ALA A 225 25.40 -12.88 3.27
CA ALA A 225 26.73 -13.39 3.49
C ALA A 225 27.17 -14.17 2.26
N GLN A 226 28.44 -14.55 2.18
CA GLN A 226 28.89 -15.40 1.09
C GLN A 226 28.06 -16.68 1.03
N GLY A 227 27.44 -16.93 -0.11
CA GLY A 227 26.59 -18.11 -0.36
C GLY A 227 25.15 -18.04 0.12
N ALA A 228 24.72 -16.95 0.79
CA ALA A 228 23.34 -16.83 1.28
C ALA A 228 22.89 -15.37 1.43
N TRP A 229 21.85 -15.00 0.70
CA TRP A 229 21.22 -13.68 0.75
C TRP A 229 19.71 -13.82 0.96
N VAL A 230 19.14 -12.86 1.65
CA VAL A 230 17.69 -12.70 1.80
C VAL A 230 17.28 -11.26 1.54
N ALA A 231 16.13 -11.09 0.88
CA ALA A 231 15.46 -9.80 0.84
C ALA A 231 14.00 -9.95 1.24
N LEU A 232 13.50 -8.98 1.98
CA LEU A 232 12.16 -8.97 2.54
C LEU A 232 11.38 -7.79 1.98
N GLY A 233 10.12 -8.04 1.64
CA GLY A 233 9.17 -7.02 1.22
C GLY A 233 7.77 -7.29 1.74
N PRO A 234 6.81 -6.41 1.46
CA PRO A 234 5.41 -6.63 1.82
C PRO A 234 4.89 -7.90 1.15
N GLY A 235 4.52 -8.90 1.96
CA GLY A 235 4.02 -10.18 1.46
C GLY A 235 5.01 -11.01 0.65
N SER A 236 6.31 -10.71 0.69
CA SER A 236 7.32 -11.39 -0.12
C SER A 236 8.61 -11.68 0.64
N ILE A 237 9.19 -12.83 0.35
CA ILE A 237 10.51 -13.26 0.78
C ILE A 237 11.29 -13.67 -0.47
N TRP A 238 12.47 -13.14 -0.64
CA TRP A 238 13.38 -13.44 -1.72
C TRP A 238 14.67 -14.03 -1.17
N THR A 239 15.18 -15.07 -1.80
CA THR A 239 16.47 -15.67 -1.43
C THR A 239 17.40 -15.75 -2.64
N SER A 240 18.69 -15.64 -2.38
CA SER A 240 19.72 -15.77 -3.43
C SER A 240 20.95 -16.46 -2.87
N PRO A 241 21.60 -17.39 -3.60
CA PRO A 241 22.89 -17.94 -3.22
C PRO A 241 24.07 -17.02 -3.54
N ASP A 242 23.92 -16.11 -4.48
CA ASP A 242 24.99 -15.34 -5.10
C ASP A 242 24.77 -13.81 -5.11
N GLY A 243 23.63 -13.33 -4.58
CA GLY A 243 23.22 -11.92 -4.66
C GLY A 243 22.74 -11.49 -6.06
N ARG A 244 22.89 -12.34 -7.09
CA ARG A 244 22.62 -12.02 -8.52
C ARG A 244 21.37 -12.67 -9.05
N THR A 245 21.06 -13.88 -8.59
CA THR A 245 19.86 -14.63 -8.97
C THR A 245 18.95 -14.78 -7.75
N TRP A 246 17.77 -14.17 -7.84
CA TRP A 246 16.82 -14.09 -6.73
C TRP A 246 15.60 -14.97 -6.97
N THR A 247 15.27 -15.79 -5.99
CA THR A 247 14.13 -16.70 -6.03
C THR A 247 13.08 -16.23 -5.04
N LEU A 248 11.85 -16.00 -5.50
CA LEU A 248 10.69 -15.74 -4.64
C LEU A 248 10.33 -17.02 -3.90
N ALA A 249 10.33 -16.97 -2.57
CA ALA A 249 9.89 -18.08 -1.75
C ALA A 249 8.38 -18.34 -1.93
N PRO A 250 7.93 -19.59 -1.91
CA PRO A 250 6.50 -19.90 -1.99
C PRO A 250 5.76 -19.39 -0.75
N GLY A 251 4.49 -19.02 -0.92
CA GLY A 251 3.62 -18.55 0.16
C GLY A 251 3.48 -17.03 0.23
N ASN A 252 2.83 -16.55 1.28
CA ASN A 252 2.44 -15.14 1.44
C ASN A 252 3.48 -14.31 2.23
N GLY A 253 4.76 -14.65 2.12
CA GLY A 253 5.81 -13.94 2.83
C GLY A 253 5.92 -14.29 4.31
N MET A 254 6.41 -13.36 5.13
CA MET A 254 6.53 -13.53 6.58
C MET A 254 5.13 -13.58 7.24
N PRO A 255 4.98 -14.34 8.34
CA PRO A 255 3.70 -14.42 9.07
C PRO A 255 3.43 -13.16 9.91
N LEU A 256 3.32 -12.03 9.23
CA LEU A 256 3.03 -10.73 9.85
C LEU A 256 1.54 -10.64 10.22
N ARG A 257 1.27 -10.03 11.37
CA ARG A 257 -0.07 -9.69 11.85
C ARG A 257 -0.38 -8.22 11.56
N PRO A 258 -1.66 -7.82 11.53
CA PRO A 258 -2.01 -6.40 11.42
C PRO A 258 -1.31 -5.57 12.50
N GLY A 259 -0.61 -4.51 12.09
CA GLY A 259 0.20 -3.67 12.96
C GLY A 259 1.66 -4.12 13.15
N ASP A 260 2.08 -5.23 12.56
CA ASP A 260 3.50 -5.63 12.55
C ASP A 260 4.29 -4.86 11.50
N ARG A 261 5.48 -4.43 11.86
CA ARG A 261 6.41 -3.75 10.97
C ARG A 261 7.83 -4.26 11.19
N ILE A 262 8.50 -4.66 10.11
CA ILE A 262 9.94 -4.94 10.11
C ILE A 262 10.69 -3.63 9.94
N ASN A 263 11.76 -3.44 10.70
CA ASN A 263 12.62 -2.26 10.64
C ASN A 263 14.04 -2.58 10.17
N ALA A 264 14.54 -3.79 10.45
CA ALA A 264 15.88 -4.20 10.04
C ALA A 264 15.98 -5.73 9.86
N VAL A 265 16.94 -6.16 9.06
CA VAL A 265 17.31 -7.57 8.83
C VAL A 265 18.82 -7.72 8.89
N ALA A 266 19.29 -8.83 9.44
CA ALA A 266 20.73 -9.15 9.48
C ALA A 266 20.99 -10.63 9.26
N ARG A 267 22.18 -10.96 8.76
CA ARG A 267 22.71 -12.32 8.68
C ARG A 267 23.28 -12.71 10.05
N THR A 268 22.97 -13.93 10.51
CA THR A 268 23.53 -14.55 11.72
C THR A 268 24.33 -15.81 11.36
N ALA A 269 25.05 -16.40 12.31
CA ALA A 269 25.76 -17.65 12.08
C ALA A 269 24.86 -18.80 11.60
N HIS A 270 23.60 -18.83 12.06
CA HIS A 270 22.64 -19.91 11.80
C HIS A 270 21.53 -19.56 10.82
N GLY A 271 21.61 -18.42 10.13
CA GLY A 271 20.58 -17.96 9.22
C GLY A 271 20.38 -16.46 9.28
N PHE A 272 19.15 -16.02 9.45
CA PHE A 272 18.78 -14.60 9.40
C PHE A 272 17.92 -14.22 10.59
N ILE A 273 17.99 -12.96 10.97
CA ILE A 273 17.11 -12.33 11.94
C ILE A 273 16.45 -11.10 11.32
N ALA A 274 15.15 -10.94 11.54
CA ALA A 274 14.42 -9.72 11.23
C ALA A 274 13.82 -9.14 12.51
N VAL A 275 13.93 -7.84 12.68
CA VAL A 275 13.48 -7.14 13.89
C VAL A 275 12.58 -5.98 13.55
N GLY A 276 11.73 -5.60 14.52
CA GLY A 276 10.81 -4.49 14.34
C GLY A 276 9.87 -4.30 15.50
N ALA A 277 8.65 -3.88 15.22
CA ALA A 277 7.63 -3.60 16.21
C ALA A 277 6.24 -4.12 15.78
N SER A 278 5.48 -4.59 16.75
CA SER A 278 4.06 -4.86 16.60
C SER A 278 3.27 -3.74 17.27
N ARG A 279 2.41 -3.05 16.50
CA ARG A 279 1.61 -1.89 16.93
C ARG A 279 0.13 -2.17 16.75
N PRO A 280 -0.52 -2.93 17.66
CA PRO A 280 -1.94 -3.23 17.56
C PRO A 280 -2.78 -1.95 17.49
N GLY A 281 -3.64 -1.84 16.48
CA GLY A 281 -4.46 -0.64 16.25
C GLY A 281 -3.67 0.62 15.87
N GLY A 282 -2.42 0.50 15.35
CA GLY A 282 -1.60 1.63 14.92
C GLY A 282 -1.01 2.49 16.05
N GLN A 283 -1.25 2.14 17.33
CA GLN A 283 -0.85 2.96 18.49
C GLN A 283 0.62 2.71 18.88
N ALA A 284 1.50 3.68 18.65
CA ALA A 284 2.90 3.62 19.05
C ALA A 284 3.11 3.41 20.57
N ALA A 285 2.21 3.93 21.40
CA ALA A 285 2.24 3.75 22.86
C ALA A 285 1.98 2.30 23.33
N ARG A 286 1.54 1.41 22.42
CA ARG A 286 1.33 -0.03 22.66
C ARG A 286 2.29 -0.90 21.85
N SER A 287 3.36 -0.32 21.31
CA SER A 287 4.36 -1.05 20.54
C SER A 287 5.01 -2.14 21.40
N THR A 288 5.11 -3.34 20.86
CA THR A 288 5.84 -4.46 21.46
C THR A 288 6.95 -4.93 20.52
N PRO A 289 8.05 -5.45 21.03
CA PRO A 289 9.17 -5.90 20.22
C PRO A 289 8.72 -7.04 19.29
N LEU A 290 9.22 -7.02 18.07
CA LEU A 290 8.96 -8.02 17.05
C LEU A 290 10.30 -8.59 16.58
N ILE A 291 10.48 -9.92 16.73
CA ILE A 291 11.66 -10.63 16.28
C ILE A 291 11.24 -11.89 15.55
N PHE A 292 11.85 -12.09 14.38
CA PHE A 292 11.73 -13.32 13.61
C PHE A 292 13.12 -13.92 13.39
N LEU A 293 13.22 -15.24 13.46
CA LEU A 293 14.42 -16.00 13.11
C LEU A 293 14.13 -16.90 11.91
N SER A 294 15.13 -17.11 11.07
CA SER A 294 15.07 -18.05 9.94
C SER A 294 16.40 -18.73 9.75
N ALA A 295 16.41 -20.04 9.65
CA ALA A 295 17.61 -20.82 9.34
C ALA A 295 17.98 -20.81 7.85
N ASN A 296 17.00 -20.62 6.97
CA ASN A 296 17.15 -20.78 5.52
C ASN A 296 16.74 -19.54 4.69
N GLY A 297 16.27 -18.48 5.34
CA GLY A 297 15.76 -17.28 4.68
C GLY A 297 14.34 -17.41 4.10
N THR A 298 13.78 -18.62 3.96
CA THR A 298 12.44 -18.85 3.38
C THR A 298 11.35 -19.05 4.43
N SER A 299 11.68 -19.73 5.53
CA SER A 299 10.76 -19.98 6.63
C SER A 299 11.16 -19.15 7.84
N TRP A 300 10.22 -18.40 8.40
CA TRP A 300 10.47 -17.47 9.49
C TRP A 300 9.63 -17.81 10.71
N GLU A 301 10.27 -17.95 11.85
CA GLU A 301 9.64 -18.18 13.13
C GLU A 301 9.53 -16.87 13.90
N ARG A 302 8.31 -16.52 14.33
CA ARG A 302 8.07 -15.38 15.20
C ARG A 302 8.36 -15.73 16.63
N LEU A 303 9.28 -15.04 17.27
CA LEU A 303 9.56 -15.24 18.69
C LEU A 303 8.47 -14.57 19.55
N ASP A 304 8.11 -15.24 20.63
CA ASP A 304 7.16 -14.70 21.60
C ASP A 304 7.81 -13.58 22.43
N ALA A 305 7.36 -12.36 22.26
CA ALA A 305 7.88 -11.17 22.96
C ALA A 305 7.83 -11.31 24.49
N ALA A 306 6.86 -12.03 25.05
CA ALA A 306 6.74 -12.27 26.48
C ALA A 306 7.86 -13.19 27.00
N ARG A 307 8.32 -14.14 26.18
CA ARG A 307 9.43 -15.06 26.53
C ARG A 307 10.79 -14.37 26.41
N LEU A 308 10.93 -13.38 25.53
CA LEU A 308 12.20 -12.70 25.30
C LEU A 308 12.65 -11.81 26.47
N ARG A 309 11.76 -11.53 27.43
CA ARG A 309 12.01 -10.65 28.58
C ARG A 309 12.65 -9.29 28.18
N LEU A 310 12.39 -8.84 26.96
CA LEU A 310 12.80 -7.53 26.46
C LEU A 310 11.92 -6.46 27.12
N ALA A 311 12.01 -6.36 28.45
CA ALA A 311 11.28 -5.37 29.20
C ALA A 311 12.15 -4.14 29.40
N ALA A 312 11.77 -3.06 28.74
CA ALA A 312 12.30 -1.73 29.06
C ALA A 312 11.70 -1.20 30.39
N GLY A 313 11.62 -2.03 31.44
CA GLY A 313 11.10 -1.67 32.77
C GLY A 313 9.63 -1.19 32.76
N ASN A 314 8.82 -1.69 33.67
CA ASN A 314 7.47 -1.18 34.01
C ASN A 314 6.51 -0.79 32.88
N GLY A 315 6.24 -1.69 31.92
CA GLY A 315 5.13 -1.52 30.98
C GLY A 315 5.36 -0.52 29.85
N HIS A 316 6.58 -0.32 29.42
CA HIS A 316 6.91 0.60 28.34
C HIS A 316 6.74 -0.03 26.95
N ALA A 317 6.27 0.76 25.99
CA ALA A 317 6.27 0.42 24.59
C ALA A 317 7.72 0.33 24.06
N LEU A 318 8.02 -0.66 23.23
CA LEU A 318 9.34 -0.90 22.68
C LEU A 318 9.27 -1.09 21.17
N ASP A 319 10.08 -0.34 20.44
CA ASP A 319 10.25 -0.43 18.98
C ASP A 319 11.71 -0.78 18.69
N ILE A 320 11.98 -1.96 18.15
CA ILE A 320 13.35 -2.36 17.77
C ILE A 320 13.64 -1.78 16.39
N THR A 321 14.68 -0.96 16.29
CA THR A 321 15.01 -0.19 15.08
C THR A 321 16.24 -0.71 14.34
N SER A 322 17.16 -1.44 15.02
CA SER A 322 18.43 -1.84 14.45
C SER A 322 18.87 -3.21 14.96
N VAL A 323 19.62 -3.94 14.15
CA VAL A 323 20.20 -5.25 14.48
C VAL A 323 21.57 -5.43 13.84
N ALA A 324 22.50 -6.03 14.58
CA ALA A 324 23.82 -6.46 14.11
C ALA A 324 24.11 -7.85 14.64
N ALA A 325 24.85 -8.67 13.87
CA ALA A 325 25.24 -10.00 14.31
C ALA A 325 26.70 -10.31 13.94
N VAL A 326 27.40 -10.98 14.87
CA VAL A 326 28.77 -11.48 14.69
C VAL A 326 28.84 -12.89 15.26
N GLY A 327 29.00 -13.88 14.41
CA GLY A 327 28.89 -15.28 14.83
C GLY A 327 27.54 -15.58 15.45
N GLN A 328 27.52 -16.14 16.67
CA GLN A 328 26.30 -16.42 17.41
C GLN A 328 25.77 -15.21 18.20
N LEU A 329 26.58 -14.16 18.32
CA LEU A 329 26.21 -12.96 19.05
C LEU A 329 25.28 -12.11 18.19
N ILE A 330 24.15 -11.69 18.77
CA ILE A 330 23.19 -10.81 18.11
C ILE A 330 22.93 -9.61 19.03
N LEU A 331 23.18 -8.41 18.52
CA LEU A 331 22.94 -7.15 19.19
C LEU A 331 21.74 -6.45 18.52
N ILE A 332 20.75 -6.07 19.32
CA ILE A 332 19.60 -5.29 18.86
C ILE A 332 19.53 -3.99 19.64
N SER A 333 19.02 -2.95 18.99
CA SER A 333 18.72 -1.69 19.66
C SER A 333 17.37 -1.12 19.21
N GLY A 334 16.83 -0.24 20.05
CA GLY A 334 15.56 0.38 19.77
C GLY A 334 15.21 1.47 20.77
N ASP A 335 13.99 1.99 20.66
CA ASP A 335 13.43 3.03 21.48
C ASP A 335 12.42 2.48 22.48
N ALA A 336 12.65 2.78 23.77
CA ALA A 336 11.69 2.56 24.83
C ALA A 336 10.89 3.84 25.07
N VAL A 337 9.58 3.76 24.94
CA VAL A 337 8.67 4.87 25.22
C VAL A 337 8.18 4.74 26.65
N THR A 338 8.59 5.67 27.51
CA THR A 338 8.19 5.69 28.92
C THR A 338 7.12 6.76 29.18
N SER A 339 6.01 6.40 29.81
CA SER A 339 5.08 7.38 30.36
C SER A 339 5.47 7.67 31.81
N ASN A 340 5.74 8.92 32.14
CA ASN A 340 5.88 9.34 33.55
C ASN A 340 4.48 9.72 34.08
N PRO A 341 3.95 9.01 35.10
CA PRO A 341 2.61 9.30 35.63
C PRO A 341 2.45 10.71 36.22
N LYS A 342 3.55 11.41 36.51
CA LYS A 342 3.56 12.82 36.98
C LYS A 342 3.76 13.85 35.84
N ARG A 343 4.06 13.42 34.65
CA ARG A 343 4.25 14.27 33.46
C ARG A 343 3.54 13.60 32.29
N THR A 344 2.67 14.30 31.64
CA THR A 344 1.99 13.87 30.40
C THR A 344 2.92 13.66 29.20
N ALA A 345 4.26 13.76 29.41
CA ALA A 345 5.25 13.63 28.36
C ALA A 345 5.73 12.18 28.25
N THR A 346 5.70 11.64 27.06
CA THR A 346 6.33 10.38 26.69
C THR A 346 7.83 10.64 26.49
N VAL A 347 8.68 10.01 27.30
CA VAL A 347 10.14 10.11 27.18
C VAL A 347 10.61 8.92 26.36
N GLN A 348 11.35 9.17 25.26
CA GLN A 348 12.04 8.13 24.51
C GLN A 348 13.44 7.92 25.11
N ALA A 349 13.79 6.69 25.38
CA ALA A 349 15.13 6.29 25.80
C ALA A 349 15.63 5.19 24.86
N GLY A 350 16.86 5.32 24.38
CA GLY A 350 17.54 4.28 23.62
C GLY A 350 17.88 3.09 24.50
N VAL A 351 17.61 1.89 24.06
CA VAL A 351 17.84 0.62 24.75
C VAL A 351 18.50 -0.39 23.81
N ALA A 352 19.32 -1.29 24.38
CA ALA A 352 19.93 -2.34 23.57
C ALA A 352 19.98 -3.66 24.36
N TRP A 353 19.97 -4.78 23.66
CA TRP A 353 20.09 -6.12 24.19
C TRP A 353 21.04 -6.96 23.36
N LEU A 354 21.72 -7.86 24.02
CA LEU A 354 22.60 -8.85 23.43
C LEU A 354 22.03 -10.25 23.65
N SER A 355 22.02 -11.05 22.59
CA SER A 355 21.89 -12.50 22.66
C SER A 355 23.25 -13.14 22.38
N ALA A 356 23.64 -14.11 23.22
CA ALA A 356 24.85 -14.87 23.02
C ALA A 356 24.62 -16.30 22.50
N ASP A 357 23.38 -16.66 22.27
CA ASP A 357 22.89 -18.00 21.91
C ASP A 357 22.04 -18.02 20.64
N GLY A 358 22.31 -17.11 19.71
CA GLY A 358 21.64 -17.07 18.44
C GLY A 358 20.20 -16.57 18.48
N GLY A 359 19.79 -15.85 19.53
CA GLY A 359 18.46 -15.25 19.68
C GLY A 359 17.55 -15.97 20.67
N ALA A 360 18.00 -17.05 21.33
CA ALA A 360 17.19 -17.81 22.27
C ALA A 360 16.97 -17.05 23.59
N THR A 361 18.03 -16.37 24.11
CA THR A 361 17.95 -15.52 25.31
C THR A 361 18.59 -14.16 25.09
N TRP A 362 18.14 -13.16 25.84
CA TRP A 362 18.55 -11.77 25.69
C TRP A 362 18.92 -11.13 27.02
N ALA A 363 20.04 -10.43 27.04
CA ALA A 363 20.51 -9.67 28.18
C ALA A 363 20.61 -8.17 27.83
N PRO A 364 20.21 -7.26 28.73
CA PRO A 364 20.35 -5.83 28.48
C PRO A 364 21.82 -5.41 28.40
N VAL A 365 22.13 -4.52 27.46
CA VAL A 365 23.45 -3.88 27.36
C VAL A 365 23.61 -2.87 28.50
N SER A 366 24.83 -2.69 29.01
CA SER A 366 25.12 -1.79 30.14
C SER A 366 24.65 -0.36 29.87
N GLY A 367 24.13 0.30 30.89
CA GLY A 367 23.67 1.69 30.83
C GLY A 367 24.73 2.72 30.41
N ALA A 368 26.03 2.43 30.64
CA ALA A 368 27.12 3.28 30.19
C ALA A 368 27.21 3.40 28.68
N ALA A 369 26.97 2.30 27.93
CA ALA A 369 26.92 2.34 26.46
C ALA A 369 25.60 2.94 25.92
N THR A 370 24.47 2.66 26.58
CA THR A 370 23.19 3.18 26.18
C THR A 370 22.93 4.63 26.58
N GLY A 371 23.73 5.13 27.57
CA GLY A 371 23.79 6.54 27.96
C GLY A 371 22.98 6.91 29.19
N HIS A 372 23.48 7.96 29.86
CA HIS A 372 22.80 8.64 30.97
C HIS A 372 22.42 10.05 30.50
N GLY A 373 21.20 10.48 30.74
CA GLY A 373 20.77 11.84 30.44
C GLY A 373 19.27 11.93 30.17
N ALA A 374 18.79 13.12 29.83
CA ALA A 374 17.39 13.40 29.74
C ALA A 374 16.69 12.68 28.56
N ARG A 375 17.42 12.27 27.52
CA ARG A 375 16.92 11.55 26.34
C ARG A 375 18.05 10.85 25.58
N PRO A 376 18.69 9.83 26.12
CA PRO A 376 19.71 9.10 25.40
C PRO A 376 19.04 8.32 24.25
N GLN A 377 19.46 8.56 23.02
CA GLN A 377 18.98 7.82 21.84
C GLN A 377 20.15 7.03 21.27
N ILE A 378 19.87 5.80 20.86
CA ILE A 378 20.82 4.99 20.11
C ILE A 378 20.57 5.28 18.62
N ALA A 379 21.57 5.82 17.93
CA ALA A 379 21.52 6.10 16.51
C ALA A 379 21.56 4.81 15.67
N GLY A 380 22.13 3.74 16.23
CA GLY A 380 22.17 2.42 15.61
C GLY A 380 23.25 1.52 16.20
N VAL A 381 23.21 0.26 15.80
CA VAL A 381 24.25 -0.74 16.08
C VAL A 381 24.75 -1.34 14.77
N ALA A 382 26.04 -1.68 14.72
CA ALA A 382 26.64 -2.29 13.54
C ALA A 382 27.67 -3.35 13.95
N ALA A 383 27.85 -4.36 13.09
CA ALA A 383 28.96 -5.30 13.19
C ALA A 383 30.20 -4.69 12.54
N VAL A 384 31.39 -4.93 13.11
CA VAL A 384 32.66 -4.49 12.54
C VAL A 384 33.70 -5.58 12.78
N GLY A 385 34.23 -6.19 11.71
CA GLY A 385 35.19 -7.27 11.82
C GLY A 385 34.62 -8.39 12.71
N HIS A 386 35.21 -8.57 13.90
CA HIS A 386 34.81 -9.59 14.87
C HIS A 386 34.06 -9.03 16.10
N GLY A 387 33.62 -7.77 16.05
CA GLY A 387 32.94 -7.11 17.16
C GLY A 387 31.80 -6.21 16.76
N PHE A 388 31.40 -5.36 17.69
CA PHE A 388 30.25 -4.45 17.51
C PHE A 388 30.67 -3.00 17.76
N VAL A 389 29.94 -2.11 17.11
CA VAL A 389 29.85 -0.70 17.47
C VAL A 389 28.41 -0.36 17.86
N LEU A 390 28.29 0.50 18.85
CA LEU A 390 27.03 1.14 19.25
C LEU A 390 27.24 2.66 19.15
N LEU A 391 26.33 3.29 18.44
CA LEU A 391 26.34 4.70 18.10
C LEU A 391 25.23 5.40 18.89
N ARG A 392 25.60 6.38 19.71
CA ARG A 392 24.68 7.10 20.60
C ARG A 392 24.63 8.57 20.21
N SER A 393 23.43 9.10 20.02
CA SER A 393 23.23 10.53 19.79
C SER A 393 23.74 11.34 21.00
N ALA A 394 24.50 12.37 20.71
CA ALA A 394 25.12 13.26 21.69
C ALA A 394 24.98 14.73 21.26
N THR A 395 25.35 15.63 22.18
CA THR A 395 25.41 17.07 21.91
C THR A 395 26.67 17.64 22.55
N VAL A 396 27.55 18.22 21.75
CA VAL A 396 28.77 18.87 22.22
C VAL A 396 28.72 20.35 21.82
N ALA A 397 28.89 21.23 22.80
CA ALA A 397 28.83 22.69 22.61
C ALA A 397 27.56 23.14 21.82
N ARG A 398 26.38 22.54 22.12
CA ARG A 398 25.09 22.77 21.47
C ARG A 398 25.02 22.34 19.99
N ARG A 399 25.98 21.54 19.52
CA ARG A 399 25.98 20.96 18.20
C ARG A 399 25.67 19.46 18.28
N PRO A 400 24.96 18.88 17.32
CA PRO A 400 24.79 17.45 17.24
C PRO A 400 26.13 16.73 17.17
N ALA A 401 26.22 15.59 17.82
CA ALA A 401 27.36 14.71 17.79
C ALA A 401 26.91 13.26 17.95
N VAL A 402 27.80 12.32 17.72
CA VAL A 402 27.55 10.90 17.95
C VAL A 402 28.69 10.29 18.72
N ASP A 403 28.41 9.74 19.93
CA ASP A 403 29.35 8.97 20.69
C ASP A 403 29.46 7.56 20.14
N VAL A 404 30.68 7.11 19.95
CA VAL A 404 31.02 5.78 19.45
C VAL A 404 31.51 4.91 20.58
N PHE A 405 30.89 3.76 20.74
CA PHE A 405 31.34 2.69 21.63
C PHE A 405 31.66 1.45 20.82
N SER A 406 32.74 0.75 21.12
CA SER A 406 33.07 -0.55 20.54
C SER A 406 33.07 -1.65 21.57
N SER A 407 32.79 -2.87 21.15
CA SER A 407 32.79 -4.07 21.97
C SER A 407 33.22 -5.29 21.17
N PRO A 408 34.17 -6.11 21.62
CA PRO A 408 34.51 -7.35 20.95
C PRO A 408 33.46 -8.46 21.17
N ASN A 409 32.66 -8.37 22.22
CA ASN A 409 31.73 -9.43 22.63
C ASN A 409 30.29 -8.95 22.92
N GLY A 410 29.99 -7.68 22.68
CA GLY A 410 28.69 -7.07 22.96
C GLY A 410 28.37 -6.82 24.44
N GLN A 411 29.24 -7.26 25.37
CA GLN A 411 29.08 -7.11 26.83
C GLN A 411 29.96 -6.01 27.42
N ALA A 412 31.26 -6.04 27.10
CA ALA A 412 32.21 -5.04 27.54
C ALA A 412 32.35 -3.95 26.49
N TRP A 413 31.95 -2.73 26.83
CA TRP A 413 31.92 -1.59 25.93
C TRP A 413 32.99 -0.56 26.31
N THR A 414 33.70 -0.11 25.30
CA THR A 414 34.73 0.94 25.42
C THR A 414 34.33 2.14 24.59
N PHE A 415 34.31 3.31 25.20
CA PHE A 415 34.14 4.57 24.47
C PHE A 415 35.38 4.81 23.59
N GLN A 416 35.14 5.12 22.31
CA GLN A 416 36.20 5.33 21.31
C GLN A 416 36.37 6.81 20.95
N ALA A 417 35.28 7.48 20.61
CA ALA A 417 35.30 8.84 20.11
C ALA A 417 33.92 9.50 20.18
N THR A 418 33.91 10.82 20.13
CA THR A 418 32.71 11.61 19.79
C THR A 418 32.87 12.21 18.40
N LEU A 419 32.01 11.83 17.47
CA LEU A 419 31.97 12.36 16.13
C LEU A 419 31.22 13.69 16.13
N GLY A 420 31.91 14.79 15.80
CA GLY A 420 31.25 16.08 15.56
C GLY A 420 30.46 16.04 14.27
N ALA A 421 29.18 16.38 14.32
CA ALA A 421 28.33 16.41 13.17
C ALA A 421 27.96 17.84 12.77
N PRO A 422 27.60 18.10 11.49
CA PRO A 422 27.14 19.40 11.05
C PRO A 422 25.90 19.88 11.84
N ALA A 423 25.69 21.19 11.90
CA ALA A 423 24.52 21.75 12.55
C ALA A 423 23.22 21.21 11.89
N GLY A 424 22.26 20.79 12.72
CA GLY A 424 21.02 20.20 12.23
C GLY A 424 21.12 18.72 11.81
N PHE A 425 22.23 18.06 12.06
CA PHE A 425 22.39 16.63 11.77
C PHE A 425 21.45 15.78 12.64
N THR A 426 20.79 14.84 12.00
CA THR A 426 20.00 13.78 12.63
C THR A 426 20.48 12.43 12.11
N ALA A 427 20.96 11.57 12.99
CA ALA A 427 21.37 10.21 12.62
C ALA A 427 20.13 9.39 12.23
N LEU A 428 20.20 8.68 11.11
CA LEU A 428 19.12 7.88 10.58
C LEU A 428 19.37 6.39 10.74
N MET A 429 20.56 5.91 10.35
CA MET A 429 20.86 4.49 10.27
C MET A 429 22.34 4.20 10.41
N ALA A 430 22.64 2.98 10.86
CA ALA A 430 23.96 2.42 10.85
C ALA A 430 23.93 1.05 10.16
N SER A 431 24.99 0.73 9.45
CA SER A 431 25.20 -0.56 8.81
C SER A 431 26.66 -0.98 8.98
N GLY A 432 26.92 -2.28 8.96
CA GLY A 432 28.29 -2.77 9.11
C GLY A 432 28.43 -4.23 8.74
N GLY A 433 29.67 -4.65 8.64
CA GLY A 433 30.06 -6.00 8.23
C GLY A 433 31.55 -6.25 8.43
N PRO A 434 32.11 -7.26 7.74
CA PRO A 434 33.53 -7.57 7.86
C PRO A 434 34.45 -6.42 7.44
N ASP A 435 34.03 -5.60 6.49
CA ASP A 435 34.82 -4.51 5.91
C ASP A 435 34.75 -3.19 6.71
N GLY A 436 33.94 -3.14 7.79
CA GLY A 436 33.78 -1.98 8.66
C GLY A 436 32.33 -1.57 8.86
N ALA A 437 32.11 -0.32 9.28
CA ALA A 437 30.79 0.24 9.54
C ALA A 437 30.61 1.63 8.93
N VAL A 438 29.36 1.98 8.67
CA VAL A 438 28.92 3.30 8.25
C VAL A 438 27.78 3.79 9.13
N LEU A 439 27.83 5.07 9.50
CA LEU A 439 26.74 5.83 10.08
C LEU A 439 26.29 6.87 9.05
N ALA A 440 25.01 6.91 8.77
CA ALA A 440 24.44 7.93 7.90
C ALA A 440 23.34 8.73 8.61
N GLY A 441 23.22 9.97 8.24
CA GLY A 441 22.22 10.87 8.75
C GLY A 441 21.99 12.05 7.81
N GLU A 442 20.96 12.82 8.09
CA GLU A 442 20.57 13.99 7.32
C GLU A 442 20.92 15.29 8.04
N THR A 443 21.33 16.26 7.25
CA THR A 443 21.57 17.63 7.74
C THR A 443 20.59 18.57 7.03
N GLY A 444 19.73 19.23 7.78
CA GLY A 444 18.87 20.29 7.26
C GLY A 444 19.72 21.50 6.87
N VAL A 445 19.47 22.07 5.69
CA VAL A 445 20.11 23.31 5.26
C VAL A 445 19.23 24.48 5.64
N THR A 446 19.74 25.37 6.52
CA THR A 446 18.99 26.56 6.97
C THR A 446 18.62 27.44 5.76
N GLY A 447 17.34 27.67 5.55
CA GLY A 447 16.81 28.52 4.46
C GLY A 447 16.63 27.82 3.12
N GLN A 448 16.87 26.51 3.02
CA GLN A 448 16.56 25.71 1.82
C GLN A 448 15.60 24.57 2.17
N ALA A 449 14.66 24.29 1.31
CA ALA A 449 13.79 23.13 1.41
C ALA A 449 14.57 21.88 0.95
N GLY A 450 15.64 21.49 1.66
CA GLY A 450 16.47 20.38 1.26
C GLY A 450 17.25 19.80 2.45
N ARG A 451 17.53 18.50 2.34
CA ARG A 451 18.35 17.75 3.28
C ARG A 451 19.61 17.26 2.57
N VAL A 452 20.73 17.29 3.25
CA VAL A 452 21.99 16.76 2.73
C VAL A 452 22.33 15.51 3.51
N LEU A 453 22.57 14.41 2.81
CA LEU A 453 23.07 13.20 3.41
C LEU A 453 24.52 13.39 3.86
N THR A 454 24.77 13.11 5.12
CA THR A 454 26.10 13.09 5.74
C THR A 454 26.38 11.69 6.27
N ALA A 455 27.54 11.16 5.97
CA ALA A 455 27.94 9.84 6.47
C ALA A 455 29.35 9.88 7.09
N PHE A 456 29.57 8.95 8.01
CA PHE A 456 30.85 8.63 8.63
C PHE A 456 31.13 7.15 8.41
N ALA A 457 32.35 6.82 8.02
CA ALA A 457 32.79 5.44 7.77
C ALA A 457 33.99 5.08 8.66
N SER A 458 34.06 3.81 9.03
CA SER A 458 35.13 3.25 9.81
C SER A 458 35.43 1.82 9.37
N ALA A 459 36.70 1.49 9.11
CA ALA A 459 37.10 0.13 8.79
C ALA A 459 37.28 -0.75 10.05
N ASP A 460 37.57 -0.14 11.22
CA ASP A 460 37.92 -0.82 12.45
C ASP A 460 36.94 -0.59 13.62
N GLY A 461 35.89 0.23 13.39
CA GLY A 461 34.93 0.65 14.44
C GLY A 461 35.51 1.62 15.47
N ARG A 462 36.75 2.04 15.35
CA ARG A 462 37.48 2.91 16.29
C ARG A 462 37.81 4.25 15.64
N THR A 463 38.36 4.19 14.42
CA THR A 463 38.77 5.38 13.66
C THR A 463 37.67 5.70 12.64
N TRP A 464 37.05 6.87 12.78
CA TRP A 464 35.94 7.29 11.94
C TRP A 464 36.29 8.51 11.12
N HIS A 465 35.93 8.49 9.87
CA HIS A 465 36.13 9.58 8.93
C HIS A 465 34.78 10.01 8.34
N GLN A 466 34.56 11.33 8.30
CA GLN A 466 33.46 11.87 7.54
C GLN A 466 33.74 11.68 6.05
N VAL A 467 32.83 11.06 5.35
CA VAL A 467 32.92 10.92 3.89
C VAL A 467 32.47 12.21 3.21
N ARG A 468 32.88 12.40 1.95
CA ARG A 468 32.44 13.57 1.20
C ARG A 468 30.92 13.57 1.05
N PRO A 469 30.27 14.75 1.01
CA PRO A 469 28.81 14.83 0.82
C PRO A 469 28.37 14.08 -0.42
N PHE A 470 27.22 13.42 -0.33
CA PHE A 470 26.62 12.65 -1.45
C PHE A 470 26.05 13.50 -2.58
N GLY A 471 26.19 14.80 -2.53
CA GLY A 471 25.73 15.75 -3.53
C GLY A 471 24.94 16.91 -2.93
N THR A 472 24.49 17.81 -3.77
CA THR A 472 23.71 19.01 -3.41
C THR A 472 22.23 18.86 -3.75
N ALA A 473 21.74 17.64 -3.99
CA ALA A 473 20.34 17.42 -4.35
C ALA A 473 19.43 17.82 -3.18
N ALA A 474 18.47 18.66 -3.46
CA ALA A 474 17.63 19.32 -2.47
C ALA A 474 16.67 18.38 -1.71
N SER A 475 16.51 17.15 -2.15
CA SER A 475 15.59 16.18 -1.52
C SER A 475 15.98 14.75 -1.91
N GLU A 476 16.87 14.13 -1.12
CA GLU A 476 17.16 12.70 -1.24
C GLU A 476 16.81 12.01 0.07
N ASP A 477 15.84 11.09 0.03
CA ASP A 477 15.53 10.20 1.14
C ASP A 477 16.41 8.96 1.04
N VAL A 478 17.25 8.71 2.04
CA VAL A 478 18.13 7.53 2.10
C VAL A 478 17.40 6.39 2.81
N SER A 479 17.33 5.26 2.13
CA SER A 479 16.66 4.04 2.61
C SER A 479 17.65 2.97 3.08
N GLY A 480 18.91 3.05 2.65
CA GLY A 480 19.95 2.10 3.04
C GLY A 480 21.36 2.60 2.77
N VAL A 481 22.30 2.15 3.60
CA VAL A 481 23.73 2.42 3.43
C VAL A 481 24.53 1.14 3.65
N ALA A 482 25.65 1.00 2.95
CA ALA A 482 26.62 -0.07 3.12
C ALA A 482 28.03 0.45 2.91
N LEU A 483 29.02 -0.20 3.53
CA LEU A 483 30.43 0.02 3.28
C LEU A 483 30.91 -1.07 2.30
N ALA A 484 31.47 -0.64 1.19
CA ALA A 484 32.11 -1.54 0.23
C ALA A 484 33.59 -1.77 0.61
N PRO A 485 34.20 -2.89 0.20
CA PRO A 485 35.63 -3.06 0.29
C PRO A 485 36.37 -1.85 -0.31
N GLY A 486 37.45 -1.42 0.32
CA GLY A 486 38.17 -0.21 -0.10
C GLY A 486 37.59 1.10 0.47
N GLY A 487 36.59 1.04 1.36
CA GLY A 487 36.11 2.16 2.14
C GLY A 487 35.13 3.09 1.44
N ALA A 488 34.60 2.69 0.27
CA ALA A 488 33.52 3.44 -0.38
C ALA A 488 32.20 3.21 0.33
N VAL A 489 31.50 4.29 0.65
CA VAL A 489 30.11 4.24 1.16
C VAL A 489 29.15 4.25 0.00
N VAL A 490 28.26 3.27 -0.02
CA VAL A 490 27.15 3.15 -0.96
C VAL A 490 25.87 3.56 -0.24
N ALA A 491 25.17 4.54 -0.77
CA ALA A 491 23.85 4.94 -0.31
C ALA A 491 22.81 4.61 -1.38
N ALA A 492 21.74 3.97 -0.96
CA ALA A 492 20.55 3.73 -1.79
C ALA A 492 19.38 4.53 -1.24
N GLY A 493 18.57 5.12 -2.11
CA GLY A 493 17.47 5.96 -1.69
C GLY A 493 16.63 6.44 -2.85
N ILE A 494 15.88 7.50 -2.62
CA ILE A 494 14.96 8.11 -3.56
C ILE A 494 15.31 9.59 -3.67
N SER A 495 15.39 10.09 -4.89
CA SER A 495 15.48 11.52 -5.19
C SER A 495 14.14 11.99 -5.71
N ASP A 496 13.63 13.09 -5.14
CA ASP A 496 12.45 13.78 -5.67
C ASP A 496 12.87 14.59 -6.89
N ALA A 497 12.75 14.00 -8.07
CA ALA A 497 12.87 14.72 -9.32
C ALA A 497 11.56 15.48 -9.62
N PRO A 498 11.60 16.56 -10.40
CA PRO A 498 10.39 17.31 -10.74
C PRO A 498 9.26 16.46 -11.34
N ASP A 499 9.60 15.40 -12.04
CA ASP A 499 8.66 14.57 -12.78
C ASP A 499 8.24 13.29 -12.07
N ALA A 500 9.07 12.75 -11.16
CA ALA A 500 8.79 11.51 -10.43
C ALA A 500 9.81 11.24 -9.33
N ARG A 501 9.46 10.38 -8.39
CA ARG A 501 10.41 9.78 -7.45
C ARG A 501 11.33 8.82 -8.22
N GLN A 502 12.61 9.11 -8.23
CA GLN A 502 13.60 8.30 -8.92
C GLN A 502 14.52 7.59 -7.93
N PRO A 503 14.86 6.31 -8.15
CA PRO A 503 15.83 5.63 -7.34
C PRO A 503 17.21 6.23 -7.55
N VAL A 504 17.97 6.32 -6.49
CA VAL A 504 19.33 6.84 -6.49
C VAL A 504 20.25 5.87 -5.80
N ILE A 505 21.33 5.48 -6.48
CA ILE A 505 22.48 4.82 -5.88
C ILE A 505 23.66 5.77 -6.01
N THR A 506 24.22 6.16 -4.89
CA THR A 506 25.39 7.05 -4.87
C THR A 506 26.53 6.39 -4.11
N LEU A 507 27.72 6.47 -4.66
CA LEU A 507 28.94 6.01 -4.04
C LEU A 507 29.82 7.22 -3.72
N THR A 508 30.43 7.22 -2.53
CA THR A 508 31.37 8.24 -2.12
C THR A 508 32.40 7.66 -1.18
N GLY A 509 33.57 8.25 -1.08
CA GLY A 509 34.61 7.86 -0.18
C GLY A 509 35.24 9.06 0.52
N VAL A 510 36.16 8.82 1.46
CA VAL A 510 36.83 9.87 2.23
C VAL A 510 37.52 10.89 1.30
N ASN A 511 38.15 10.41 0.23
CA ASN A 511 38.90 11.23 -0.71
C ASN A 511 38.35 11.20 -2.16
N ALA A 512 37.22 10.48 -2.39
CA ALA A 512 36.63 10.35 -3.73
C ALA A 512 35.43 11.28 -3.89
N ALA A 513 35.25 11.84 -5.07
CA ALA A 513 34.03 12.56 -5.41
C ALA A 513 32.83 11.62 -5.42
N ALA A 514 31.68 12.10 -5.00
CA ALA A 514 30.44 11.33 -5.06
C ALA A 514 30.11 10.99 -6.53
N ARG A 515 29.79 9.72 -6.77
CA ARG A 515 29.41 9.18 -8.08
C ARG A 515 27.98 8.63 -8.00
N ARG A 516 27.10 9.18 -8.78
CA ARG A 516 25.72 8.73 -8.93
C ARG A 516 25.64 7.67 -10.03
N VAL A 517 24.91 6.59 -9.78
CA VAL A 517 24.62 5.56 -10.77
C VAL A 517 23.40 6.00 -11.58
N ASP A 518 23.56 6.07 -12.88
CA ASP A 518 22.42 6.31 -13.79
C ASP A 518 21.66 4.99 -14.00
N ILE A 519 20.61 4.80 -13.21
CA ILE A 519 19.79 3.57 -13.24
C ILE A 519 19.10 3.39 -14.59
N ALA A 520 18.79 4.46 -15.30
CA ALA A 520 18.15 4.38 -16.62
C ALA A 520 19.06 3.74 -17.68
N THR A 521 20.37 3.73 -17.45
CA THR A 521 21.32 3.05 -18.35
C THR A 521 21.47 1.55 -18.09
N ILE A 522 20.92 1.06 -16.99
CA ILE A 522 20.96 -0.37 -16.64
C ILE A 522 19.88 -1.10 -17.44
N PRO A 523 20.23 -2.06 -18.32
CA PRO A 523 19.24 -2.77 -19.14
C PRO A 523 18.14 -3.44 -18.29
N GLY A 524 16.88 -3.20 -18.64
CA GLY A 524 15.72 -3.73 -17.95
C GLY A 524 15.38 -3.09 -16.60
N ALA A 525 16.18 -2.13 -16.12
CA ALA A 525 15.91 -1.45 -14.85
C ALA A 525 14.69 -0.53 -14.91
N VAL A 526 14.39 0.01 -16.07
CA VAL A 526 13.22 0.85 -16.30
C VAL A 526 12.37 0.21 -17.38
N GLU A 527 11.16 -0.23 -17.02
CA GLU A 527 10.16 -0.70 -17.98
C GLU A 527 9.14 0.39 -18.27
N PRO A 528 8.86 0.66 -19.55
CA PRO A 528 7.78 1.57 -19.93
C PRO A 528 6.45 1.14 -19.33
N GLN A 529 5.67 2.09 -18.89
CA GLN A 529 4.40 1.86 -18.20
C GLN A 529 3.26 2.56 -18.93
N VAL A 530 2.21 1.81 -19.23
CA VAL A 530 0.95 2.33 -19.76
C VAL A 530 -0.20 1.84 -18.89
N ALA A 531 -0.97 2.77 -18.36
CA ALA A 531 -2.24 2.47 -17.71
C ALA A 531 -3.37 3.12 -18.47
N VAL A 532 -4.38 2.32 -18.78
CA VAL A 532 -5.66 2.82 -19.28
C VAL A 532 -6.68 2.71 -18.16
N ASN A 533 -7.21 3.86 -17.72
CA ASN A 533 -8.05 3.94 -16.53
C ASN A 533 -9.53 4.04 -16.83
N SER A 534 -9.90 4.75 -17.91
CA SER A 534 -11.28 5.04 -18.25
C SER A 534 -11.45 5.14 -19.76
N ILE A 535 -12.68 4.91 -20.22
CA ILE A 535 -13.07 5.03 -21.62
C ILE A 535 -14.46 5.65 -21.70
N ALA A 536 -14.69 6.48 -22.71
CA ALA A 536 -16.01 6.95 -23.08
C ALA A 536 -16.20 6.85 -24.60
N ALA A 537 -17.45 6.79 -25.04
CA ALA A 537 -17.80 6.65 -26.43
C ALA A 537 -18.86 7.67 -26.86
N GLN A 538 -18.73 8.16 -28.08
CA GLN A 538 -19.72 8.96 -28.78
C GLN A 538 -19.78 8.48 -30.21
N ASP A 539 -20.89 7.83 -30.57
CA ASP A 539 -21.07 7.17 -31.89
C ASP A 539 -19.94 6.15 -32.15
N SER A 540 -19.19 6.29 -33.25
CA SER A 540 -18.04 5.46 -33.59
C SER A 540 -16.73 5.93 -32.93
N THR A 541 -16.72 7.15 -32.36
CA THR A 541 -15.55 7.71 -31.70
C THR A 541 -15.47 7.22 -30.26
N GLN A 542 -14.35 6.64 -29.90
CA GLN A 542 -14.06 6.24 -28.52
C GLN A 542 -12.77 6.95 -28.05
N VAL A 543 -12.76 7.40 -26.82
CA VAL A 543 -11.61 8.01 -26.18
C VAL A 543 -11.31 7.24 -24.90
N ALA A 544 -10.08 6.73 -24.80
CA ALA A 544 -9.54 6.10 -23.61
C ALA A 544 -8.49 7.03 -22.97
N VAL A 545 -8.46 7.09 -21.65
CA VAL A 545 -7.51 7.95 -20.91
C VAL A 545 -6.83 7.19 -19.79
N GLY A 546 -5.65 7.70 -19.42
CA GLY A 546 -4.84 7.11 -18.39
C GLY A 546 -3.50 7.80 -18.21
N SER A 547 -2.44 7.01 -18.14
CA SER A 547 -1.07 7.53 -18.07
C SER A 547 -0.10 6.69 -18.92
N ALA A 548 0.98 7.34 -19.36
CA ALA A 548 2.11 6.68 -20.00
C ALA A 548 3.40 7.22 -19.39
N ASN A 549 4.18 6.37 -18.76
CA ASN A 549 5.41 6.73 -18.03
C ASN A 549 5.20 7.86 -17.00
N GLY A 550 4.07 7.82 -16.27
CA GLY A 550 3.75 8.83 -15.27
C GLY A 550 3.23 10.18 -15.81
N TYR A 551 3.07 10.29 -17.14
CA TYR A 551 2.43 11.45 -17.77
C TYR A 551 1.00 11.12 -18.17
N PRO A 552 0.08 12.06 -18.13
CA PRO A 552 -1.27 11.84 -18.64
C PRO A 552 -1.24 11.42 -20.10
N ALA A 553 -2.14 10.53 -20.47
CA ALA A 553 -2.24 10.04 -21.84
C ALA A 553 -3.71 9.85 -22.23
N ALA A 554 -3.99 10.13 -23.50
CA ALA A 554 -5.26 9.84 -24.12
C ALA A 554 -5.02 9.11 -25.45
N TRP A 555 -5.96 8.25 -25.81
CA TRP A 555 -5.98 7.49 -27.05
C TRP A 555 -7.36 7.62 -27.66
N THR A 556 -7.44 7.78 -28.97
CA THR A 556 -8.67 7.97 -29.71
C THR A 556 -8.83 6.90 -30.80
N SER A 557 -10.00 6.36 -30.92
CA SER A 557 -10.45 5.50 -32.00
C SER A 557 -11.62 6.14 -32.71
N GLY A 558 -11.54 6.31 -34.04
CA GLY A 558 -12.66 6.79 -34.88
C GLY A 558 -13.48 5.65 -35.53
N ASN A 559 -13.16 4.40 -35.23
CA ASN A 559 -13.74 3.23 -35.88
C ASN A 559 -14.29 2.18 -34.88
N GLY A 560 -14.86 2.65 -33.77
CA GLY A 560 -15.50 1.79 -32.79
C GLY A 560 -14.53 0.90 -32.01
N GLY A 561 -13.26 1.35 -31.82
CA GLY A 561 -12.25 0.61 -31.08
C GLY A 561 -11.46 -0.40 -31.91
N SER A 562 -11.63 -0.42 -33.24
CA SER A 562 -10.88 -1.35 -34.11
C SER A 562 -9.42 -0.95 -34.27
N SER A 563 -9.10 0.34 -34.17
CA SER A 563 -7.72 0.86 -34.08
C SER A 563 -7.69 2.12 -33.23
N TRP A 564 -6.54 2.37 -32.64
CA TRP A 564 -6.33 3.47 -31.68
C TRP A 564 -5.14 4.32 -32.07
N THR A 565 -5.23 5.60 -31.86
CA THR A 565 -4.15 6.55 -32.05
C THR A 565 -3.93 7.32 -30.75
N ARG A 566 -2.70 7.37 -30.27
CA ARG A 566 -2.36 8.20 -29.11
C ARG A 566 -2.52 9.65 -29.47
N ALA A 567 -3.21 10.42 -28.64
CA ALA A 567 -3.36 11.84 -28.81
C ALA A 567 -1.99 12.54 -28.87
N ALA A 568 -1.77 13.27 -29.94
CA ALA A 568 -0.57 14.07 -30.14
C ALA A 568 -0.78 15.48 -29.60
N GLY A 569 0.27 16.17 -29.25
CA GLY A 569 0.25 17.61 -29.00
C GLY A 569 0.44 18.03 -27.54
N ALA A 570 -0.17 19.13 -27.13
CA ALA A 570 0.15 19.95 -25.95
C ALA A 570 0.00 19.29 -24.56
N LEU A 571 -0.33 18.01 -24.46
CA LEU A 571 -0.33 17.29 -23.21
C LEU A 571 0.97 17.50 -22.40
N PRO A 572 2.17 17.40 -22.99
CA PRO A 572 3.39 17.65 -22.24
C PRO A 572 3.56 19.08 -21.71
N ALA A 573 3.11 20.09 -22.42
CA ALA A 573 3.24 21.49 -21.99
C ALA A 573 2.31 21.84 -20.84
N VAL A 574 1.11 21.24 -20.81
CA VAL A 574 0.13 21.41 -19.73
C VAL A 574 0.56 20.65 -18.47
N PHE A 575 1.27 19.54 -18.63
CA PHE A 575 1.61 18.59 -17.59
C PHE A 575 3.10 18.65 -17.19
N SER A 576 3.81 19.70 -17.51
CA SER A 576 5.19 19.95 -17.06
C SER A 576 5.32 20.26 -15.56
N ARG A 577 4.26 20.10 -14.77
CA ARG A 577 4.29 20.26 -13.32
C ARG A 577 4.98 19.06 -12.66
N PRO A 578 5.64 19.25 -11.50
CA PRO A 578 6.27 18.17 -10.76
C PRO A 578 5.28 17.08 -10.35
N GLY A 579 5.70 15.84 -10.38
CA GLY A 579 4.95 14.66 -9.91
C GLY A 579 4.41 13.77 -11.03
N SER A 580 4.14 12.53 -10.71
CA SER A 580 3.42 11.60 -11.60
C SER A 580 1.97 12.06 -11.75
N GLN A 581 1.50 12.10 -12.97
CA GLN A 581 0.15 12.54 -13.31
C GLN A 581 -0.58 11.46 -14.07
N ARG A 582 -1.90 11.36 -13.85
CA ARG A 582 -2.76 10.39 -14.55
C ARG A 582 -4.12 11.00 -14.81
N LEU A 583 -4.78 10.54 -15.86
CA LEU A 583 -6.21 10.75 -16.08
C LEU A 583 -6.98 9.55 -15.54
N THR A 584 -8.03 9.81 -14.77
CA THR A 584 -8.84 8.78 -14.09
C THR A 584 -10.19 8.61 -14.72
N SER A 585 -10.74 9.65 -15.36
CA SER A 585 -12.06 9.61 -15.97
C SER A 585 -12.13 10.44 -17.25
N VAL A 586 -12.94 10.00 -18.21
CA VAL A 586 -13.25 10.74 -19.43
C VAL A 586 -14.76 10.66 -19.71
N THR A 587 -15.34 11.74 -20.23
CA THR A 587 -16.72 11.83 -20.67
C THR A 587 -16.85 12.68 -21.92
N HIS A 588 -17.87 12.44 -22.72
CA HIS A 588 -18.26 13.29 -23.83
C HIS A 588 -19.54 14.06 -23.49
N GLY A 589 -19.62 15.31 -23.90
CA GLY A 589 -20.77 16.18 -23.70
C GLY A 589 -21.02 17.12 -24.88
N PRO A 590 -21.87 18.14 -24.74
CA PRO A 590 -22.35 18.95 -25.85
C PRO A 590 -21.27 19.76 -26.55
N MET A 591 -20.13 20.04 -25.90
CA MET A 591 -19.04 20.85 -26.44
C MET A 591 -17.77 20.04 -26.72
N GLY A 592 -17.83 18.71 -26.62
CA GLY A 592 -16.69 17.81 -26.80
C GLY A 592 -16.33 16.99 -25.56
N TRP A 593 -15.07 16.63 -25.43
CA TRP A 593 -14.53 15.71 -24.46
C TRP A 593 -13.95 16.42 -23.25
N LEU A 594 -14.21 15.87 -22.09
CA LEU A 594 -13.64 16.26 -20.80
C LEU A 594 -12.90 15.08 -20.18
N ALA A 595 -11.67 15.24 -19.79
CA ALA A 595 -10.99 14.25 -18.98
C ALA A 595 -10.43 14.89 -17.69
N VAL A 596 -10.50 14.12 -16.61
CA VAL A 596 -10.04 14.56 -15.28
C VAL A 596 -9.11 13.53 -14.69
N GLY A 597 -8.30 13.97 -13.75
CA GLY A 597 -7.35 13.15 -13.05
C GLY A 597 -6.63 13.92 -11.94
N ASP A 598 -5.53 13.38 -11.48
CA ASP A 598 -4.78 13.91 -10.35
C ASP A 598 -3.27 13.85 -10.57
N VAL A 599 -2.56 14.66 -9.80
CA VAL A 599 -1.12 14.58 -9.62
C VAL A 599 -0.85 13.69 -8.41
N THR A 600 -0.08 12.64 -8.60
CA THR A 600 0.34 11.72 -7.54
C THR A 600 1.82 11.92 -7.25
N ALA A 601 2.22 11.89 -5.98
CA ALA A 601 3.58 11.96 -5.45
C ALA A 601 4.39 13.23 -5.79
N SER A 602 5.15 13.73 -4.83
CA SER A 602 6.15 14.79 -4.84
C SER A 602 5.72 16.25 -5.16
N ALA A 603 4.48 16.51 -5.53
CA ALA A 603 3.93 17.87 -5.65
C ALA A 603 2.73 18.07 -4.72
N PRO A 604 2.34 19.28 -4.38
CA PRO A 604 1.04 19.51 -3.77
C PRO A 604 -0.03 18.90 -4.67
N GLU A 605 -0.84 17.99 -4.12
CA GLU A 605 -1.92 17.33 -4.84
C GLU A 605 -2.88 18.37 -5.40
N HIS A 606 -3.18 18.29 -6.68
CA HIS A 606 -4.14 19.17 -7.36
C HIS A 606 -4.76 18.44 -8.55
N PRO A 607 -5.98 18.82 -8.94
CA PRO A 607 -6.65 18.26 -10.09
C PRO A 607 -5.91 18.49 -11.41
N VAL A 608 -6.05 17.52 -12.30
CA VAL A 608 -5.71 17.60 -13.71
C VAL A 608 -7.01 17.61 -14.49
N VAL A 609 -7.33 18.71 -15.17
CA VAL A 609 -8.56 18.85 -15.97
C VAL A 609 -8.18 19.27 -17.38
N VAL A 610 -8.54 18.44 -18.35
CA VAL A 610 -8.24 18.65 -19.76
C VAL A 610 -9.45 18.48 -20.62
N VAL A 611 -9.50 19.21 -21.73
CA VAL A 611 -10.63 19.28 -22.64
C VAL A 611 -10.18 19.11 -24.08
N SER A 612 -11.05 18.59 -24.91
CA SER A 612 -10.81 18.39 -26.34
C SER A 612 -12.13 18.52 -27.12
N ALA A 613 -12.12 19.18 -28.26
CA ALA A 613 -13.31 19.26 -29.13
C ALA A 613 -13.57 17.95 -29.88
N ASP A 614 -12.52 17.22 -30.23
CA ASP A 614 -12.54 16.08 -31.15
C ASP A 614 -11.99 14.76 -30.56
N GLY A 615 -11.45 14.80 -29.32
CA GLY A 615 -10.78 13.69 -28.66
C GLY A 615 -9.34 13.48 -29.10
N THR A 616 -8.80 14.24 -30.06
CA THR A 616 -7.43 14.10 -30.55
C THR A 616 -6.51 15.22 -30.07
N GLY A 617 -6.98 16.46 -30.08
CA GLY A 617 -6.26 17.62 -29.58
C GLY A 617 -6.71 18.00 -28.17
N TRP A 618 -5.81 17.97 -27.20
CA TRP A 618 -6.13 18.22 -25.79
C TRP A 618 -5.44 19.46 -25.26
N GLN A 619 -6.16 20.20 -24.42
CA GLN A 619 -5.65 21.39 -23.74
C GLN A 619 -6.11 21.42 -22.27
N ALA A 620 -5.42 22.20 -21.43
CA ALA A 620 -5.88 22.42 -20.06
C ALA A 620 -7.22 23.15 -20.06
N ALA A 621 -8.12 22.76 -19.18
CA ALA A 621 -9.32 23.54 -18.95
C ALA A 621 -8.97 24.87 -18.29
N ASP A 622 -9.66 25.94 -18.73
CA ASP A 622 -9.55 27.26 -18.11
C ASP A 622 -10.23 27.21 -16.73
N GLY A 623 -9.46 27.20 -15.66
CA GLY A 623 -10.04 27.00 -14.33
C GLY A 623 -9.05 27.05 -13.17
N GLU A 624 -7.88 27.65 -13.33
CA GLU A 624 -6.87 27.73 -12.27
C GLU A 624 -7.42 28.30 -10.95
N ARG A 625 -8.39 29.20 -11.00
CA ARG A 625 -9.05 29.76 -9.81
C ARG A 625 -9.90 28.74 -9.04
N VAL A 626 -10.43 27.72 -9.69
CA VAL A 626 -11.34 26.72 -9.08
C VAL A 626 -10.69 25.37 -8.87
N PHE A 627 -9.59 25.07 -9.61
CA PHE A 627 -8.83 23.82 -9.51
C PHE A 627 -7.45 24.00 -8.83
N GLY A 628 -6.95 25.22 -8.66
CA GLY A 628 -5.58 25.49 -8.19
C GLY A 628 -5.37 25.37 -6.68
N ALA A 629 -6.39 25.07 -5.87
CA ALA A 629 -6.21 24.86 -4.44
C ALA A 629 -5.58 23.49 -4.16
N THR A 630 -4.67 23.42 -3.20
CA THR A 630 -4.03 22.18 -2.76
C THR A 630 -4.98 21.29 -1.97
N GLY A 631 -4.80 19.97 -2.07
CA GLY A 631 -5.64 19.00 -1.39
C GLY A 631 -7.02 18.78 -2.04
N LEU A 632 -7.17 19.21 -3.30
CA LEU A 632 -8.32 18.90 -4.15
C LEU A 632 -8.02 17.67 -4.99
N PHE A 633 -9.04 16.80 -5.12
CA PHE A 633 -9.00 15.59 -5.95
C PHE A 633 -10.22 15.54 -6.84
N THR A 634 -10.03 15.17 -8.11
CA THR A 634 -11.10 14.89 -9.05
C THR A 634 -11.18 13.39 -9.28
N GLU A 635 -12.37 12.81 -9.04
CA GLU A 635 -12.58 11.37 -9.18
C GLU A 635 -13.21 11.02 -10.52
N GLN A 636 -14.36 11.59 -10.83
CA GLN A 636 -15.09 11.29 -12.05
C GLN A 636 -15.78 12.53 -12.63
N ALA A 637 -15.98 12.48 -13.96
CA ALA A 637 -16.75 13.47 -14.71
C ALA A 637 -17.95 12.82 -15.41
N ALA A 638 -19.05 13.58 -15.53
CA ALA A 638 -20.20 13.23 -16.33
C ALA A 638 -20.71 14.46 -17.08
N ALA A 639 -21.44 14.21 -18.16
CA ALA A 639 -22.05 15.27 -18.95
C ALA A 639 -23.51 14.92 -19.27
N ASP A 640 -24.34 15.98 -19.40
CA ASP A 640 -25.68 15.90 -19.99
C ASP A 640 -25.76 16.87 -21.18
N THR A 641 -26.94 17.07 -21.73
CA THR A 641 -27.17 17.96 -22.87
C THR A 641 -26.95 19.46 -22.54
N ARG A 642 -26.73 19.83 -21.28
CA ARG A 642 -26.60 21.22 -20.80
C ARG A 642 -25.19 21.55 -20.30
N GLY A 643 -24.34 20.56 -20.13
CA GLY A 643 -22.98 20.81 -19.65
C GLY A 643 -22.36 19.62 -18.95
N TYR A 644 -21.43 19.94 -18.08
CA TYR A 644 -20.50 18.99 -17.46
C TYR A 644 -20.50 19.16 -15.95
N VAL A 645 -20.27 18.05 -15.26
CA VAL A 645 -20.04 17.98 -13.81
C VAL A 645 -18.79 17.15 -13.55
N ILE A 646 -17.96 17.62 -12.63
CA ILE A 646 -16.83 16.90 -12.04
C ILE A 646 -17.14 16.73 -10.56
N VAL A 647 -16.92 15.52 -10.04
CA VAL A 647 -17.04 15.22 -8.60
C VAL A 647 -15.72 14.74 -8.05
N GLY A 648 -15.56 14.88 -6.74
CA GLY A 648 -14.38 14.46 -6.03
C GLY A 648 -14.42 14.87 -4.57
N HIS A 649 -13.27 15.20 -4.01
CA HIS A 649 -13.18 15.61 -2.61
C HIS A 649 -12.07 16.62 -2.35
N GLN A 650 -12.09 17.22 -1.18
CA GLN A 650 -11.08 18.15 -0.69
C GLN A 650 -10.63 17.75 0.72
N ASN A 651 -9.34 17.64 0.94
CA ASN A 651 -8.76 17.46 2.26
C ASN A 651 -8.59 18.82 2.94
N VAL A 652 -9.41 19.08 3.96
CA VAL A 652 -9.40 20.34 4.73
C VAL A 652 -8.72 20.10 6.07
N LYS A 653 -7.65 20.83 6.33
CA LYS A 653 -6.93 20.82 7.60
C LYS A 653 -7.22 22.11 8.36
N ARG A 654 -7.80 21.99 9.57
CA ARG A 654 -7.94 23.12 10.48
C ARG A 654 -6.67 23.26 11.32
N VAL A 655 -5.98 24.37 11.14
CA VAL A 655 -4.74 24.67 11.87
C VAL A 655 -5.06 25.73 12.94
N GLN A 656 -4.70 25.45 14.19
CA GLN A 656 -4.79 26.40 15.31
C GLN A 656 -3.44 26.46 16.01
N ASN A 657 -2.88 27.67 16.13
CA ASN A 657 -1.55 27.89 16.71
C ASN A 657 -0.42 27.05 16.06
N GLY A 658 -0.46 26.91 14.72
CA GLY A 658 0.52 26.14 13.97
C GLY A 658 0.39 24.61 14.11
N ARG A 659 -0.67 24.11 14.77
CA ARG A 659 -0.98 22.69 14.90
C ARG A 659 -2.25 22.32 14.14
N VAL A 660 -2.22 21.21 13.41
CA VAL A 660 -3.44 20.61 12.85
C VAL A 660 -4.29 20.07 13.99
N VAL A 661 -5.42 20.72 14.25
CA VAL A 661 -6.38 20.33 15.30
C VAL A 661 -7.48 19.40 14.80
N SER A 662 -7.76 19.45 13.51
CA SER A 662 -8.63 18.47 12.83
C SER A 662 -8.29 18.41 11.34
N ALA A 663 -8.44 17.22 10.77
CA ALA A 663 -8.43 17.01 9.34
C ALA A 663 -9.75 16.32 8.96
N ARG A 664 -10.37 16.73 7.88
CA ARG A 664 -11.58 16.12 7.35
C ARG A 664 -11.57 16.15 5.84
N THR A 665 -12.31 15.22 5.23
CA THR A 665 -12.56 15.20 3.80
C THR A 665 -13.95 15.77 3.53
N GLU A 666 -14.04 16.73 2.64
CA GLU A 666 -15.28 17.35 2.17
C GLU A 666 -15.53 16.97 0.72
N ALA A 667 -16.77 16.72 0.36
CA ALA A 667 -17.11 16.49 -1.05
C ALA A 667 -16.88 17.77 -1.88
N ALA A 668 -16.37 17.58 -3.08
CA ALA A 668 -16.05 18.67 -3.97
C ALA A 668 -16.73 18.48 -5.33
N VAL A 669 -17.38 19.51 -5.81
CA VAL A 669 -18.10 19.49 -7.10
C VAL A 669 -17.77 20.72 -7.91
N TRP A 670 -17.65 20.51 -9.21
CA TRP A 670 -17.53 21.59 -10.20
C TRP A 670 -18.51 21.35 -11.33
N TRP A 671 -19.04 22.40 -11.87
CA TRP A 671 -19.95 22.36 -13.01
C TRP A 671 -19.59 23.40 -14.04
N SER A 672 -19.90 23.15 -15.33
CA SER A 672 -19.74 24.07 -16.42
C SER A 672 -20.78 23.79 -17.50
N ALA A 673 -21.38 24.83 -18.06
CA ALA A 673 -22.21 24.72 -19.26
C ALA A 673 -21.36 24.56 -20.53
N THR A 674 -20.09 24.96 -20.44
CA THR A 674 -19.09 24.85 -21.49
C THR A 674 -17.87 24.13 -20.96
N LEU A 675 -16.83 23.91 -21.75
CA LEU A 675 -15.57 23.34 -21.27
C LEU A 675 -14.63 24.36 -20.61
N ASN A 676 -14.98 25.64 -20.57
CA ASN A 676 -14.09 26.74 -20.17
C ASN A 676 -14.56 27.56 -18.97
N ASP A 677 -15.87 27.62 -18.68
CA ASP A 677 -16.42 28.42 -17.55
C ASP A 677 -16.79 27.49 -16.39
N TRP A 678 -15.78 27.15 -15.58
CA TRP A 678 -15.93 26.25 -14.44
C TRP A 678 -16.31 26.98 -13.16
N ARG A 679 -17.24 26.44 -12.37
CA ARG A 679 -17.73 26.95 -11.09
C ARG A 679 -17.85 25.85 -10.07
N ARG A 680 -17.66 26.18 -8.80
CA ARG A 680 -17.92 25.26 -7.69
C ARG A 680 -19.42 25.06 -7.51
N GLY A 681 -19.82 23.81 -7.23
CA GLY A 681 -21.16 23.50 -6.74
C GLY A 681 -21.28 23.80 -5.25
N GLY A 682 -22.51 23.93 -4.78
CA GLY A 682 -22.85 24.20 -3.41
C GLY A 682 -23.89 23.26 -2.83
N ASP A 683 -24.25 23.49 -1.58
CA ASP A 683 -25.25 22.72 -0.84
C ASP A 683 -26.67 23.13 -1.25
N ALA A 684 -27.52 22.15 -1.59
CA ALA A 684 -28.97 22.34 -1.65
C ALA A 684 -29.63 22.16 -0.27
N THR A 685 -28.95 21.39 0.61
CA THR A 685 -29.28 21.25 2.03
C THR A 685 -27.99 21.45 2.81
N ALA A 686 -28.04 22.28 3.85
CA ALA A 686 -26.86 22.60 4.65
C ALA A 686 -26.11 21.33 5.06
N GLY A 687 -24.79 21.31 4.78
CA GLY A 687 -23.92 20.21 5.11
C GLY A 687 -23.95 19.03 4.12
N ALA A 688 -24.49 19.19 2.94
CA ALA A 688 -24.45 18.11 1.93
C ALA A 688 -23.03 17.86 1.42
N LEU A 689 -22.21 18.91 1.25
CA LEU A 689 -20.84 18.81 0.79
C LEU A 689 -19.81 18.93 1.92
N ASP A 690 -20.05 19.80 2.92
CA ASP A 690 -19.06 20.26 3.90
C ASP A 690 -19.41 20.06 5.38
N GLY A 691 -20.45 19.34 5.73
CA GLY A 691 -20.95 19.16 7.12
C GLY A 691 -20.04 18.29 8.02
N THR A 692 -20.59 17.77 9.11
CA THR A 692 -19.88 16.86 10.03
C THR A 692 -19.65 15.48 9.39
N GLY A 693 -18.51 14.86 9.66
CA GLY A 693 -18.08 13.60 9.06
C GLY A 693 -17.32 13.82 7.75
N ASN A 694 -16.54 12.81 7.35
CA ASN A 694 -15.87 12.82 6.06
C ASN A 694 -16.87 12.58 4.93
N ARG A 695 -16.75 13.30 3.83
CA ARG A 695 -17.58 13.14 2.63
C ARG A 695 -16.69 13.01 1.41
N GLN A 696 -16.90 11.96 0.67
CA GLN A 696 -16.15 11.68 -0.56
C GLN A 696 -17.13 11.24 -1.64
N MET A 697 -17.12 11.94 -2.77
CA MET A 697 -17.81 11.52 -3.98
C MET A 697 -16.84 10.80 -4.90
N ASN A 698 -17.14 9.55 -5.23
CA ASN A 698 -16.26 8.69 -6.06
C ASN A 698 -16.70 8.64 -7.52
N ALA A 699 -18.00 8.72 -7.76
CA ALA A 699 -18.54 8.60 -9.12
C ALA A 699 -19.79 9.47 -9.33
N VAL A 700 -20.09 9.79 -10.60
CA VAL A 700 -21.24 10.59 -11.00
C VAL A 700 -21.80 10.11 -12.33
N THR A 701 -23.14 10.14 -12.47
CA THR A 701 -23.85 9.86 -13.72
C THR A 701 -24.90 10.92 -13.98
N ALA A 702 -25.17 11.19 -15.27
CA ALA A 702 -26.27 12.03 -15.70
C ALA A 702 -27.56 11.22 -15.80
N LEU A 703 -28.68 11.76 -15.38
CA LEU A 703 -30.01 11.16 -15.56
C LEU A 703 -30.55 11.50 -16.94
N SER A 704 -30.72 10.49 -17.79
CA SER A 704 -31.38 10.64 -19.08
C SER A 704 -32.90 10.56 -18.91
N ILE A 705 -33.59 11.69 -18.87
CA ILE A 705 -35.07 11.73 -18.83
C ILE A 705 -35.60 12.03 -20.25
N SER A 706 -36.02 10.97 -20.96
CA SER A 706 -36.70 11.09 -22.22
C SER A 706 -38.19 11.41 -21.97
N GLY A 707 -38.69 12.59 -22.39
CA GLY A 707 -40.10 12.93 -22.32
C GLY A 707 -40.37 14.44 -22.36
N PRO A 708 -41.62 14.86 -22.79
CA PRO A 708 -41.95 16.28 -22.97
C PRO A 708 -42.18 17.06 -21.64
N VAL A 709 -42.01 16.45 -20.50
CA VAL A 709 -42.05 17.16 -19.21
C VAL A 709 -40.75 17.87 -19.01
N SER A 710 -40.76 19.11 -19.43
CA SER A 710 -39.73 20.12 -19.30
C SER A 710 -38.63 19.85 -18.24
N GLY A 711 -37.48 19.35 -18.68
CA GLY A 711 -36.28 20.03 -18.45
C GLY A 711 -35.56 19.87 -17.12
N ARG A 712 -35.71 18.79 -16.35
CA ARG A 712 -34.84 18.53 -15.21
C ARG A 712 -33.92 17.35 -15.52
N ALA A 713 -32.90 17.64 -16.34
CA ALA A 713 -31.72 16.80 -16.36
C ALA A 713 -31.08 16.92 -14.99
N GLY A 714 -30.76 15.81 -14.37
CA GLY A 714 -30.18 15.75 -13.05
C GLY A 714 -28.91 14.94 -13.06
N PHE A 715 -28.14 15.06 -12.01
CA PHE A 715 -26.98 14.21 -11.77
C PHE A 715 -27.17 13.46 -10.46
N VAL A 716 -26.63 12.25 -10.43
CA VAL A 716 -26.49 11.44 -9.22
C VAL A 716 -25.03 11.11 -9.04
N ALA A 717 -24.47 11.50 -7.88
CA ALA A 717 -23.15 11.10 -7.46
C ALA A 717 -23.25 10.11 -6.30
N VAL A 718 -22.24 9.25 -6.16
CA VAL A 718 -22.16 8.26 -5.09
C VAL A 718 -20.77 8.23 -4.44
N GLY A 719 -20.73 7.71 -3.21
CA GLY A 719 -19.48 7.60 -2.46
C GLY A 719 -19.71 7.20 -1.02
N SER A 720 -19.15 7.95 -0.07
CA SER A 720 -19.32 7.71 1.37
C SER A 720 -19.48 8.99 2.19
N HIS A 721 -20.23 8.87 3.28
CA HIS A 721 -20.31 9.84 4.38
C HIS A 721 -19.92 9.15 5.69
N GLY A 722 -18.71 9.42 6.17
CA GLY A 722 -18.10 8.63 7.22
C GLY A 722 -17.91 7.17 6.77
N ASP A 723 -18.48 6.26 7.53
CA ASP A 723 -18.49 4.81 7.23
C ASP A 723 -19.72 4.35 6.44
N GLN A 724 -20.66 5.26 6.11
CA GLN A 724 -21.93 4.96 5.43
C GLN A 724 -21.79 5.11 3.91
N PRO A 725 -22.36 4.19 3.10
CA PRO A 725 -22.50 4.41 1.66
C PRO A 725 -23.51 5.53 1.44
N SER A 726 -23.23 6.44 0.52
CA SER A 726 -24.03 7.66 0.36
C SER A 726 -24.20 8.06 -1.11
N ALA A 727 -25.28 8.76 -1.39
CA ALA A 727 -25.55 9.33 -2.68
C ALA A 727 -25.88 10.83 -2.57
N TRP A 728 -25.57 11.56 -3.61
CA TRP A 728 -25.92 12.98 -3.77
C TRP A 728 -26.73 13.15 -5.06
N THR A 729 -27.75 13.99 -4.98
CA THR A 729 -28.59 14.30 -6.15
C THR A 729 -28.58 15.80 -6.43
N SER A 730 -28.48 16.13 -7.71
CA SER A 730 -28.59 17.50 -8.22
C SER A 730 -29.68 17.56 -9.30
N ALA A 731 -30.61 18.53 -9.20
CA ALA A 731 -31.69 18.74 -10.17
C ALA A 731 -31.48 20.00 -11.04
N ASP A 732 -30.34 20.69 -10.87
CA ASP A 732 -30.08 22.01 -11.48
C ASP A 732 -28.79 22.06 -12.32
N GLY A 733 -28.35 20.88 -12.81
CA GLY A 733 -27.15 20.78 -13.63
C GLY A 733 -25.85 20.84 -12.83
N GLY A 734 -25.85 20.29 -11.62
CA GLY A 734 -24.66 20.19 -10.76
C GLY A 734 -24.36 21.42 -9.91
N ARG A 735 -25.27 22.41 -9.91
CA ARG A 735 -25.06 23.67 -9.16
C ARG A 735 -25.24 23.45 -7.66
N THR A 736 -26.30 22.71 -7.29
CA THR A 736 -26.57 22.38 -5.89
C THR A 736 -26.85 20.91 -5.68
N TRP A 737 -26.50 20.41 -4.50
CA TRP A 737 -26.51 18.97 -4.20
C TRP A 737 -27.21 18.66 -2.86
N ARG A 738 -27.90 17.52 -2.81
CA ARG A 738 -28.52 16.96 -1.62
C ARG A 738 -27.90 15.63 -1.29
N LEU A 739 -27.47 15.44 -0.07
CA LEU A 739 -26.95 14.18 0.46
C LEU A 739 -28.07 13.28 0.95
N ALA A 740 -27.97 12.00 0.71
CA ALA A 740 -28.75 10.93 1.31
C ALA A 740 -27.83 9.75 1.66
N ASP A 741 -27.83 9.35 2.91
CA ASP A 741 -27.14 8.14 3.36
C ASP A 741 -27.97 6.91 2.99
N LEU A 742 -27.30 5.87 2.49
CA LEU A 742 -27.92 4.60 2.13
C LEU A 742 -27.87 3.62 3.32
N PRO A 743 -28.75 2.62 3.35
CA PRO A 743 -28.64 1.54 4.32
C PRO A 743 -27.25 0.88 4.27
N MET A 744 -26.70 0.55 5.44
CA MET A 744 -25.46 -0.20 5.55
C MET A 744 -25.71 -1.65 5.13
N PRO A 745 -24.87 -2.26 4.26
CA PRO A 745 -24.96 -3.67 3.94
C PRO A 745 -24.94 -4.56 5.19
N VAL A 746 -25.82 -5.55 5.22
CA VAL A 746 -26.02 -6.40 6.37
C VAL A 746 -24.71 -7.05 6.84
N GLY A 747 -24.39 -6.92 8.12
CA GLY A 747 -23.17 -7.47 8.72
C GLY A 747 -21.89 -6.68 8.41
N SER A 748 -22.02 -5.47 7.87
CA SER A 748 -20.87 -4.60 7.57
C SER A 748 -20.70 -3.50 8.61
N THR A 749 -19.47 -3.06 8.81
CA THR A 749 -19.09 -1.96 9.70
C THR A 749 -18.78 -0.67 8.95
N ARG A 750 -18.43 -0.81 7.66
CA ARG A 750 -18.11 0.29 6.75
C ARG A 750 -18.50 -0.11 5.33
N ALA A 751 -19.00 0.83 4.55
CA ALA A 751 -19.28 0.64 3.14
C ALA A 751 -19.09 1.94 2.36
N MET A 752 -18.73 1.81 1.07
CA MET A 752 -18.62 2.94 0.14
C MET A 752 -19.07 2.51 -1.24
N LEU A 753 -19.69 3.41 -1.98
CA LEU A 753 -20.03 3.23 -3.38
C LEU A 753 -18.91 3.81 -4.26
N GLU A 754 -18.53 3.08 -5.30
CA GLU A 754 -17.34 3.38 -6.13
C GLU A 754 -17.70 3.76 -7.55
N HIS A 755 -18.78 3.18 -8.11
CA HIS A 755 -19.25 3.44 -9.48
C HIS A 755 -20.76 3.60 -9.52
N VAL A 756 -21.23 4.41 -10.47
CA VAL A 756 -22.66 4.66 -10.68
C VAL A 756 -22.97 4.79 -12.17
N ALA A 757 -24.09 4.21 -12.59
CA ALA A 757 -24.62 4.33 -13.94
C ALA A 757 -26.14 4.50 -13.91
N SER A 758 -26.71 5.10 -14.95
CA SER A 758 -28.16 5.31 -15.07
C SER A 758 -28.71 4.84 -16.40
N ALA A 759 -29.91 4.30 -16.37
CA ALA A 759 -30.75 4.00 -17.53
C ALA A 759 -32.11 4.65 -17.32
N GLY A 760 -32.31 5.84 -17.90
CA GLY A 760 -33.46 6.67 -17.61
C GLY A 760 -33.53 7.13 -16.17
N ARG A 761 -34.53 6.68 -15.41
CA ARG A 761 -34.68 6.96 -13.97
C ARG A 761 -34.14 5.86 -13.07
N VAL A 762 -33.80 4.72 -13.64
CA VAL A 762 -33.12 3.66 -12.88
C VAL A 762 -31.66 4.03 -12.72
N VAL A 763 -31.20 4.11 -11.48
CA VAL A 763 -29.80 4.36 -11.13
C VAL A 763 -29.27 3.16 -10.38
N VAL A 764 -28.14 2.68 -10.78
CA VAL A 764 -27.43 1.58 -10.12
C VAL A 764 -26.06 2.05 -9.70
N ALA A 765 -25.69 1.72 -8.49
CA ALA A 765 -24.37 1.95 -7.94
C ALA A 765 -23.76 0.63 -7.41
N VAL A 766 -22.45 0.50 -7.52
CA VAL A 766 -21.71 -0.64 -7.00
C VAL A 766 -20.52 -0.15 -6.17
N GLY A 767 -20.12 -0.96 -5.21
CA GLY A 767 -19.02 -0.61 -4.31
C GLY A 767 -18.61 -1.75 -3.40
N THR A 768 -17.90 -1.44 -2.35
CA THR A 768 -17.35 -2.41 -1.40
C THR A 768 -17.78 -2.12 0.03
N ALA A 769 -17.95 -3.17 0.81
CA ALA A 769 -18.26 -3.12 2.23
C ALA A 769 -17.26 -3.96 3.03
N VAL A 770 -16.92 -3.50 4.24
CA VAL A 770 -16.08 -4.22 5.19
C VAL A 770 -16.97 -4.86 6.23
N THR A 771 -16.95 -6.17 6.31
CA THR A 771 -17.77 -6.93 7.27
C THR A 771 -17.22 -6.84 8.69
N THR A 772 -18.01 -7.20 9.70
CA THR A 772 -17.58 -7.31 11.11
C THR A 772 -16.40 -8.26 11.32
N ALA A 773 -16.19 -9.20 10.39
CA ALA A 773 -15.02 -10.08 10.37
C ALA A 773 -13.79 -9.46 9.67
N GLY A 774 -13.85 -8.19 9.24
CA GLY A 774 -12.77 -7.49 8.54
C GLY A 774 -12.58 -7.92 7.07
N ARG A 775 -13.55 -8.61 6.46
CA ARG A 775 -13.49 -9.02 5.05
C ARG A 775 -14.11 -7.96 4.17
N THR A 776 -13.47 -7.63 3.06
CA THR A 776 -14.06 -6.77 2.02
C THR A 776 -14.95 -7.61 1.10
N VAL A 777 -16.17 -7.15 0.87
CA VAL A 777 -17.17 -7.79 -0.01
C VAL A 777 -17.80 -6.75 -0.94
N PRO A 778 -18.04 -7.05 -2.22
CA PRO A 778 -18.73 -6.16 -3.11
C PRO A 778 -20.25 -6.18 -2.86
N PHE A 779 -20.89 -5.05 -3.12
CA PHE A 779 -22.34 -4.92 -3.05
C PHE A 779 -22.84 -3.94 -4.12
N ALA A 780 -24.14 -3.97 -4.36
CA ALA A 780 -24.79 -3.03 -5.24
C ALA A 780 -25.97 -2.34 -4.54
N ALA A 781 -26.34 -1.17 -5.03
CA ALA A 781 -27.53 -0.45 -4.62
C ALA A 781 -28.25 0.07 -5.87
N SER A 782 -29.57 -0.01 -5.90
CA SER A 782 -30.40 0.44 -7.02
C SER A 782 -31.47 1.42 -6.58
N SER A 783 -31.83 2.34 -7.47
CA SER A 783 -32.89 3.32 -7.30
C SER A 783 -33.73 3.35 -8.57
N ALA A 784 -35.03 3.17 -8.44
CA ALA A 784 -35.99 3.25 -9.57
C ALA A 784 -36.51 4.69 -9.78
N ASN A 785 -36.15 5.64 -8.96
CA ASN A 785 -36.73 6.99 -8.92
C ASN A 785 -35.71 8.12 -9.02
N GLY A 786 -34.53 7.85 -9.67
CA GLY A 786 -33.53 8.87 -9.94
C GLY A 786 -32.70 9.23 -8.71
N GLY A 787 -32.45 8.27 -7.81
CA GLY A 787 -31.63 8.48 -6.61
C GLY A 787 -32.40 8.98 -5.39
N ALA A 788 -33.75 9.06 -5.45
CA ALA A 788 -34.53 9.54 -4.34
C ALA A 788 -34.69 8.50 -3.22
N SER A 789 -34.68 7.22 -3.56
CA SER A 789 -34.61 6.12 -2.60
C SER A 789 -33.81 4.97 -3.18
N TRP A 790 -33.21 4.16 -2.31
CA TRP A 790 -32.27 3.12 -2.68
C TRP A 790 -32.61 1.80 -2.01
N ALA A 791 -32.39 0.71 -2.74
CA ALA A 791 -32.44 -0.66 -2.24
C ALA A 791 -31.09 -1.33 -2.45
N GLU A 792 -30.60 -2.03 -1.43
CA GLU A 792 -29.36 -2.81 -1.49
C GLU A 792 -29.62 -4.13 -2.22
N SER A 793 -28.61 -4.62 -2.95
CA SER A 793 -28.55 -5.96 -3.49
C SER A 793 -27.15 -6.55 -3.42
N ALA A 794 -27.06 -7.88 -3.31
CA ALA A 794 -25.80 -8.58 -3.27
C ALA A 794 -25.26 -8.81 -4.69
N LEU A 795 -23.95 -8.59 -4.89
CA LEU A 795 -23.23 -9.08 -6.06
C LEU A 795 -22.80 -10.53 -5.79
N PRO A 796 -23.16 -11.50 -6.65
CA PRO A 796 -22.68 -12.88 -6.51
C PRO A 796 -21.15 -12.89 -6.64
N VAL A 797 -20.45 -13.44 -5.66
CA VAL A 797 -19.00 -13.38 -5.59
C VAL A 797 -18.42 -14.75 -5.86
N PRO A 798 -17.48 -14.90 -6.82
CA PRO A 798 -16.60 -16.05 -6.85
C PRO A 798 -15.80 -16.14 -5.54
N ALA A 799 -15.29 -17.33 -5.21
CA ALA A 799 -14.52 -17.50 -3.98
C ALA A 799 -13.24 -16.62 -3.98
N GLY A 800 -13.00 -15.87 -2.91
CA GLY A 800 -11.78 -15.10 -2.72
C GLY A 800 -11.99 -13.60 -2.45
N LEU A 801 -10.91 -12.84 -2.56
CA LEU A 801 -10.94 -11.37 -2.50
C LEU A 801 -11.57 -10.83 -3.78
N THR A 802 -12.51 -9.92 -3.65
CA THR A 802 -13.23 -9.37 -4.81
C THR A 802 -13.33 -7.85 -4.70
N SER A 803 -13.04 -7.17 -5.81
CA SER A 803 -13.20 -5.72 -5.95
C SER A 803 -14.14 -5.40 -7.11
N VAL A 804 -14.74 -4.24 -7.11
CA VAL A 804 -15.50 -3.70 -8.25
C VAL A 804 -14.63 -2.66 -8.94
N THR A 805 -14.62 -2.62 -10.28
CA THR A 805 -13.65 -1.80 -11.02
C THR A 805 -14.29 -0.90 -12.08
N ALA A 806 -15.49 -1.20 -12.57
CA ALA A 806 -16.25 -0.33 -13.47
C ALA A 806 -17.75 -0.70 -13.50
N LEU A 807 -18.58 0.23 -13.98
CA LEU A 807 -20.00 0.04 -14.19
C LEU A 807 -20.48 0.88 -15.38
N VAL A 808 -21.31 0.31 -16.22
CA VAL A 808 -21.97 1.02 -17.34
C VAL A 808 -23.41 0.53 -17.50
N ALA A 809 -24.27 1.39 -18.02
CA ALA A 809 -25.62 1.06 -18.46
C ALA A 809 -25.68 1.14 -19.99
N ALA A 810 -26.19 0.08 -20.65
CA ALA A 810 -26.34 0.01 -22.09
C ALA A 810 -27.47 -0.95 -22.47
N GLY A 811 -28.27 -0.62 -23.47
CA GLY A 811 -29.35 -1.50 -23.98
C GLY A 811 -30.38 -1.94 -22.94
N GLY A 812 -30.59 -1.16 -21.88
CA GLY A 812 -31.45 -1.54 -20.75
C GLY A 812 -30.84 -2.51 -19.75
N THR A 813 -29.55 -2.79 -19.88
CA THR A 813 -28.79 -3.68 -18.97
C THR A 813 -27.66 -2.93 -18.28
N PHE A 814 -27.42 -3.21 -17.02
CA PHE A 814 -26.25 -2.75 -16.27
C PHE A 814 -25.17 -3.82 -16.31
N THR A 815 -23.97 -3.42 -16.69
CA THR A 815 -22.79 -4.29 -16.68
C THR A 815 -21.75 -3.71 -15.74
N ALA A 816 -21.34 -4.48 -14.73
CA ALA A 816 -20.25 -4.16 -13.83
C ALA A 816 -19.08 -5.13 -14.05
N THR A 817 -17.88 -4.65 -13.80
CA THR A 817 -16.67 -5.48 -13.79
C THR A 817 -15.96 -5.41 -12.44
N GLY A 818 -15.17 -6.42 -12.17
CA GLY A 818 -14.35 -6.49 -10.98
C GLY A 818 -13.21 -7.47 -11.16
N SER A 819 -12.39 -7.60 -10.13
CA SER A 819 -11.38 -8.65 -10.05
C SER A 819 -11.58 -9.49 -8.81
N TYR A 820 -11.32 -10.79 -8.92
CA TYR A 820 -11.46 -11.76 -7.84
C TYR A 820 -10.25 -12.69 -7.79
N GLY A 821 -9.91 -13.20 -6.61
CA GLY A 821 -8.81 -14.15 -6.47
C GLY A 821 -8.63 -14.65 -5.04
N SER A 822 -8.05 -15.83 -4.90
CA SER A 822 -7.82 -16.48 -3.60
C SER A 822 -6.62 -15.91 -2.85
N THR A 823 -5.68 -15.29 -3.55
CA THR A 823 -4.44 -14.75 -2.98
C THR A 823 -4.14 -13.36 -3.52
N PRO A 824 -3.53 -12.48 -2.71
CA PRO A 824 -2.96 -11.24 -3.22
C PRO A 824 -1.96 -11.54 -4.36
N GLY A 825 -2.05 -10.81 -5.46
CA GLY A 825 -1.19 -11.04 -6.63
C GLY A 825 -1.72 -12.08 -7.64
N HIS A 826 -2.88 -12.67 -7.38
CA HIS A 826 -3.57 -13.58 -8.28
C HIS A 826 -5.06 -13.21 -8.33
N GLN A 827 -5.43 -12.41 -9.32
CA GLN A 827 -6.80 -11.93 -9.49
C GLN A 827 -7.21 -11.97 -10.95
N ASP A 828 -8.33 -12.61 -11.22
CA ASP A 828 -8.97 -12.70 -12.53
C ASP A 828 -10.16 -11.74 -12.65
N VAL A 829 -10.59 -11.44 -13.87
CA VAL A 829 -11.72 -10.57 -14.11
C VAL A 829 -13.05 -11.30 -13.86
N VAL A 830 -13.97 -10.65 -13.18
CA VAL A 830 -15.37 -11.03 -13.09
C VAL A 830 -16.27 -9.96 -13.74
N VAL A 831 -17.33 -10.40 -14.39
CA VAL A 831 -18.34 -9.52 -14.99
C VAL A 831 -19.69 -9.84 -14.37
N TRP A 832 -20.42 -8.82 -13.97
CA TRP A 832 -21.79 -8.93 -13.48
C TRP A 832 -22.74 -8.21 -14.45
N THR A 833 -23.91 -8.78 -14.67
CA THR A 833 -24.98 -8.18 -15.44
C THR A 833 -26.28 -8.17 -14.67
N SER A 834 -27.07 -7.10 -14.83
CA SER A 834 -28.39 -6.93 -14.23
C SER A 834 -29.28 -6.07 -15.12
N ALA A 835 -30.57 -6.39 -15.21
CA ALA A 835 -31.51 -5.56 -15.93
C ALA A 835 -31.92 -4.28 -15.17
N ASP A 836 -31.92 -4.32 -13.86
CA ASP A 836 -32.45 -3.25 -13.00
C ASP A 836 -31.61 -2.93 -11.77
N GLY A 837 -30.46 -3.63 -11.59
CA GLY A 837 -29.60 -3.51 -10.42
C GLY A 837 -30.07 -4.26 -9.18
N SER A 838 -31.21 -4.97 -9.21
CA SER A 838 -31.71 -5.72 -8.06
C SER A 838 -31.25 -7.19 -8.06
N ALA A 839 -31.15 -7.80 -9.21
CA ALA A 839 -30.71 -9.17 -9.41
C ALA A 839 -29.51 -9.23 -10.35
N TRP A 840 -28.43 -9.87 -9.91
CA TRP A 840 -27.17 -9.91 -10.62
C TRP A 840 -26.77 -11.33 -11.03
N ARG A 841 -26.19 -11.45 -12.20
CA ARG A 841 -25.56 -12.68 -12.70
C ARG A 841 -24.07 -12.43 -12.87
N ALA A 842 -23.25 -13.29 -12.29
CA ALA A 842 -21.80 -13.26 -12.45
C ALA A 842 -21.36 -14.15 -13.61
N ALA A 843 -20.34 -13.72 -14.32
CA ALA A 843 -19.62 -14.50 -15.32
C ALA A 843 -18.11 -14.26 -15.18
N GLU A 844 -17.33 -15.28 -15.45
CA GLU A 844 -15.88 -15.24 -15.53
C GLU A 844 -15.48 -15.24 -17.01
N PRO A 845 -15.12 -14.07 -17.57
CA PRO A 845 -14.74 -14.01 -18.98
C PRO A 845 -13.41 -14.74 -19.18
N GLY A 846 -13.40 -15.71 -20.08
CA GLY A 846 -12.16 -16.36 -20.51
C GLY A 846 -11.38 -15.48 -21.47
N GLY A 847 -10.08 -15.71 -21.55
CA GLY A 847 -9.23 -15.08 -22.54
C GLY A 847 -7.94 -14.52 -21.99
N LYS A 848 -6.98 -14.31 -22.90
CA LYS A 848 -5.68 -13.77 -22.57
C LYS A 848 -5.82 -12.33 -22.04
N GLY A 849 -5.27 -12.06 -20.87
CA GLY A 849 -5.36 -10.75 -20.23
C GLY A 849 -6.59 -10.54 -19.34
N LEU A 850 -7.51 -11.52 -19.24
CA LEU A 850 -8.63 -11.51 -18.30
C LEU A 850 -8.50 -12.57 -17.22
N THR A 851 -7.74 -13.62 -17.48
CA THR A 851 -7.46 -14.72 -16.55
C THR A 851 -6.00 -15.14 -16.64
N GLY A 852 -5.48 -15.78 -15.58
CA GLY A 852 -4.16 -16.38 -15.56
C GLY A 852 -3.28 -15.87 -14.41
N LEU A 853 -1.97 -16.09 -14.54
CA LEU A 853 -1.01 -15.64 -13.53
C LEU A 853 -0.96 -14.11 -13.43
N GLY A 854 -1.02 -13.59 -12.21
CA GLY A 854 -0.93 -12.16 -11.95
C GLY A 854 -2.28 -11.51 -11.62
N ILE A 855 -2.41 -10.25 -11.93
CA ILE A 855 -3.62 -9.47 -11.64
C ILE A 855 -4.21 -8.94 -12.95
N GLN A 856 -5.50 -9.16 -13.13
CA GLN A 856 -6.26 -8.70 -14.28
C GLN A 856 -7.46 -7.87 -13.81
N ALA A 857 -7.71 -6.76 -14.48
CA ALA A 857 -8.87 -5.92 -14.22
C ALA A 857 -9.34 -5.18 -15.48
N ILE A 858 -10.64 -5.03 -15.64
CA ILE A 858 -11.26 -4.07 -16.55
C ILE A 858 -11.66 -2.86 -15.70
N THR A 859 -11.06 -1.70 -15.99
CA THR A 859 -11.16 -0.49 -15.17
C THR A 859 -12.05 0.59 -15.76
N GLY A 860 -12.41 0.44 -17.02
CA GLY A 860 -13.31 1.36 -17.71
C GLY A 860 -14.21 0.61 -18.67
N LEU A 861 -15.46 1.01 -18.74
CA LEU A 861 -16.49 0.48 -19.64
C LEU A 861 -17.17 1.62 -20.38
N ALA A 862 -17.37 1.45 -21.70
CA ALA A 862 -18.18 2.34 -22.53
C ALA A 862 -19.06 1.53 -23.48
N ALA A 863 -20.20 2.09 -23.84
CA ALA A 863 -21.08 1.52 -24.86
C ALA A 863 -21.19 2.44 -26.07
N ALA A 864 -21.05 1.88 -27.25
CA ALA A 864 -21.25 2.56 -28.54
C ALA A 864 -22.14 1.73 -29.44
N GLY A 865 -23.35 2.23 -29.73
CA GLY A 865 -24.34 1.45 -30.45
C GLY A 865 -24.62 0.10 -29.74
N ASN A 866 -24.38 -1.01 -30.44
CA ASN A 866 -24.56 -2.36 -29.89
C ASN A 866 -23.28 -3.01 -29.39
N THR A 867 -22.23 -2.22 -29.16
CA THR A 867 -20.92 -2.73 -28.68
C THR A 867 -20.58 -2.14 -27.32
N LEU A 868 -20.30 -3.02 -26.39
CA LEU A 868 -19.70 -2.69 -25.12
C LEU A 868 -18.17 -2.83 -25.25
N THR A 869 -17.43 -1.79 -24.88
CA THR A 869 -15.98 -1.76 -24.90
C THR A 869 -15.45 -1.64 -23.46
N GLY A 870 -14.55 -2.52 -23.08
CA GLY A 870 -13.85 -2.49 -21.81
C GLY A 870 -12.37 -2.24 -22.02
N VAL A 871 -11.79 -1.41 -21.17
CA VAL A 871 -10.34 -1.17 -21.08
C VAL A 871 -9.84 -1.48 -19.68
N GLY A 872 -8.60 -1.93 -19.58
CA GLY A 872 -8.02 -2.28 -18.29
C GLY A 872 -6.57 -2.70 -18.42
N PHE A 873 -6.14 -3.62 -17.57
CA PHE A 873 -4.76 -4.08 -17.56
C PHE A 873 -4.64 -5.55 -17.16
N THR A 874 -3.56 -6.16 -17.58
CA THR A 874 -3.03 -7.40 -17.01
C THR A 874 -1.63 -7.12 -16.50
N ALA A 875 -1.38 -7.43 -15.23
CA ALA A 875 -0.04 -7.48 -14.65
C ALA A 875 0.33 -8.95 -14.46
N SER A 876 0.98 -9.49 -15.46
CA SER A 876 1.42 -10.90 -15.53
C SER A 876 2.92 -11.01 -15.32
N PRO A 877 3.49 -12.22 -15.23
CA PRO A 877 4.93 -12.41 -15.28
C PRO A 877 5.62 -11.78 -16.50
N ALA A 878 4.91 -11.55 -17.61
CA ALA A 878 5.43 -10.89 -18.80
C ALA A 878 5.45 -9.35 -18.70
N GLY A 879 5.05 -8.79 -17.56
CA GLY A 879 4.95 -7.36 -17.32
C GLY A 879 3.51 -6.85 -17.23
N GLU A 880 3.35 -5.54 -17.01
CA GLU A 880 2.06 -4.88 -17.02
C GLU A 880 1.72 -4.42 -18.45
N GLN A 881 0.54 -4.78 -18.93
CA GLN A 881 0.07 -4.44 -20.26
C GLN A 881 -1.39 -3.99 -20.23
N PRO A 882 -1.80 -3.02 -21.06
CA PRO A 882 -3.19 -2.66 -21.21
C PRO A 882 -3.99 -3.82 -21.82
N VAL A 883 -5.24 -3.95 -21.42
CA VAL A 883 -6.20 -4.92 -21.96
C VAL A 883 -7.33 -4.16 -22.64
N PHE A 884 -7.71 -4.67 -23.78
CA PHE A 884 -8.87 -4.22 -24.55
C PHE A 884 -9.84 -5.38 -24.74
N TRP A 885 -11.11 -5.13 -24.44
CA TRP A 885 -12.16 -6.12 -24.49
C TRP A 885 -13.41 -5.56 -25.15
N GLN A 886 -14.03 -6.30 -26.02
CA GLN A 886 -15.32 -5.92 -26.64
C GLN A 886 -16.35 -7.04 -26.51
N ALA A 887 -17.61 -6.65 -26.33
CA ALA A 887 -18.74 -7.54 -26.28
C ALA A 887 -19.97 -6.87 -26.90
N PRO A 888 -20.95 -7.63 -27.43
CA PRO A 888 -22.22 -7.07 -27.81
C PRO A 888 -23.01 -6.59 -26.60
N VAL A 889 -23.67 -5.44 -26.71
CA VAL A 889 -24.66 -4.99 -25.74
C VAL A 889 -25.86 -5.95 -25.80
N ARG A 890 -26.32 -6.44 -24.67
CA ARG A 890 -27.44 -7.40 -24.57
C ARG A 890 -28.69 -6.75 -24.00
#